data_ad5fd93344ef856a13b3d483b3a5a0b7
#
_entry.id   ad5fd93344ef856a13b3d483b3a5a0b7
#
_cell.length_a   1.000
_cell.length_b   1.000
_cell.length_c   1.000
_cell.angle_alpha   90.00
_cell.angle_beta   90.00
_cell.angle_gamma   90.00
#
_symmetry.space_group_name_H-M   'P 1'
#
loop_
_entity.id
_entity.type
_entity.pdbx_description
1 polymer ?
#
loop_
_entity_poly.entity_id
_entity_poly.type
_entity_poly.pdbx_seq_one_letter_code
_entity_poly.pdbx_strand_id
1 'polypeptide(L)'
;MDLTKVHVSEKPIKLKGEWEFYWHELLSPKDIQNHLTKDVDHNHWIQIPNSWLGYRLDDQQLNGTGFATYRVVIQLSEQDRNERLALRLPTIFHAYKLWVNGEQLAEVGVVGADKSSVTPRLATKLVFFQPERDTVELVMQVANFHHKRGGITKYIELGGSDVLTVRTHLKIAGEMFVTASLLVIGIYHLLLFVLRRKDRAPLYFGMFTLLFGIRSLLVGEHLLTQLWPNFPWEIQFKIEYLSLCSGGYIIALYSSCIFPNSVSRWFRLGSRGVTGALCLVVVVTPALFYTQLLTVIGVVVVLHMLYLMVGLVQSAFRRVEGALIFLLVSMVALVTVINDFLYFNEWSPIGNTSPLGLLVFTIAQMILLSSRFTRSVSNEERIARELQVVNQKLTEMNMNLEQTVQERTHALSVAHDQLRMSYDQLLHSEQGRKKLLSYLTHDLRLPLSSMLGYVEAVQDNVKPERNEQYLKYIRENTIRINRMIEELSYLSHLETGQVTYHMEPVQVAHFLRQFYDQYELVVRDAELDFVLDIGEAEDQGTPSLMARMDVQRLDQALFNIVSNAMKFTPSGGVVRIGLVENEVNDHRYAIICVQDTGTGIPPDQLEHIFHRHYRYERPGEEKGVEGSGLGLAICREIVQAHGGTVRAESDGKTGANFYISIPCIQ
;
A
#
# COMPACT_ATOMS: atom_id res chain seq x y z
N MET A 1 21.05 -31.17 -41.16
CA MET A 1 21.25 -29.69 -41.18
C MET A 1 22.70 -29.43 -41.62
N ASP A 2 22.93 -28.68 -42.70
CA ASP A 2 24.27 -28.40 -43.24
C ASP A 2 24.79 -27.03 -42.75
N LEU A 3 25.86 -27.05 -41.95
CA LEU A 3 26.57 -25.88 -41.43
C LEU A 3 28.03 -25.82 -41.92
N THR A 4 28.40 -26.58 -42.96
CA THR A 4 29.79 -26.66 -43.47
C THR A 4 30.34 -25.31 -43.92
N LYS A 5 29.49 -24.37 -44.30
CA LYS A 5 29.89 -23.03 -44.79
C LYS A 5 29.98 -21.97 -43.70
N VAL A 6 29.74 -22.34 -42.45
CA VAL A 6 29.68 -21.39 -41.33
C VAL A 6 30.54 -21.90 -40.18
N HIS A 7 31.41 -21.05 -39.67
CA HIS A 7 32.24 -21.36 -38.50
C HIS A 7 31.43 -21.07 -37.22
N VAL A 8 30.87 -22.17 -36.67
CA VAL A 8 30.01 -22.05 -35.47
C VAL A 8 30.81 -21.71 -34.23
N SER A 9 32.10 -22.03 -34.17
CA SER A 9 33.01 -21.65 -33.09
C SER A 9 33.15 -20.14 -32.96
N GLU A 10 33.13 -19.38 -34.05
CA GLU A 10 33.27 -17.92 -34.04
C GLU A 10 31.92 -17.22 -33.91
N LYS A 11 30.90 -17.71 -34.61
CA LYS A 11 29.58 -17.09 -34.67
C LYS A 11 28.49 -18.07 -34.28
N PRO A 12 27.88 -17.93 -33.11
CA PRO A 12 26.76 -18.75 -32.67
C PRO A 12 25.57 -18.70 -33.63
N ILE A 13 25.03 -19.87 -33.93
CA ILE A 13 23.90 -20.06 -34.83
C ILE A 13 22.69 -20.55 -34.06
N LYS A 14 21.53 -20.08 -34.46
CA LYS A 14 20.22 -20.59 -34.00
C LYS A 14 19.89 -21.82 -34.86
N LEU A 15 19.77 -22.96 -34.22
CA LEU A 15 19.35 -24.19 -34.90
C LEU A 15 17.88 -24.04 -35.29
N LYS A 16 17.64 -23.93 -36.59
CA LYS A 16 16.32 -23.81 -37.19
C LYS A 16 16.23 -24.71 -38.40
N GLY A 17 15.11 -25.36 -38.57
CA GLY A 17 14.92 -26.25 -39.73
C GLY A 17 14.13 -27.48 -39.34
N GLU A 18 14.08 -28.42 -40.24
CA GLU A 18 13.35 -29.66 -40.05
C GLU A 18 14.17 -30.65 -39.23
N TRP A 19 13.54 -31.19 -38.19
CA TRP A 19 14.10 -32.26 -37.37
C TRP A 19 13.23 -33.48 -37.47
N GLU A 20 13.83 -34.69 -37.41
CA GLU A 20 13.11 -35.95 -37.30
C GLU A 20 12.27 -35.91 -36.00
N PHE A 21 11.03 -36.38 -36.07
CA PHE A 21 10.07 -36.26 -35.02
C PHE A 21 9.34 -37.56 -34.76
N TYR A 22 9.49 -38.11 -33.57
CA TYR A 22 8.91 -39.37 -33.11
C TYR A 22 7.86 -39.03 -32.04
N TRP A 23 6.61 -38.96 -32.48
CA TRP A 23 5.48 -38.61 -31.61
C TRP A 23 5.07 -39.83 -30.79
N HIS A 24 4.85 -39.61 -29.45
CA HIS A 24 4.55 -40.66 -28.49
C HIS A 24 5.63 -41.75 -28.35
N GLU A 25 6.86 -41.41 -28.64
CA GLU A 25 8.01 -42.28 -28.46
C GLU A 25 9.13 -41.57 -27.69
N LEU A 26 9.66 -42.24 -26.65
CA LEU A 26 10.83 -41.79 -25.90
C LEU A 26 12.02 -42.64 -26.28
N LEU A 27 12.66 -42.29 -27.36
CA LEU A 27 13.78 -43.03 -27.94
C LEU A 27 15.11 -42.51 -27.42
N SER A 28 15.97 -43.41 -26.93
CA SER A 28 17.38 -43.11 -26.70
C SER A 28 18.16 -43.17 -28.01
N PRO A 29 19.39 -42.61 -28.06
CA PRO A 29 20.24 -42.74 -29.25
C PRO A 29 20.44 -44.18 -29.73
N LYS A 30 20.50 -45.16 -28.79
CA LYS A 30 20.60 -46.59 -29.11
C LYS A 30 19.30 -47.13 -29.74
N ASP A 31 18.15 -46.69 -29.24
CA ASP A 31 16.87 -47.10 -29.79
C ASP A 31 16.71 -46.59 -31.22
N ILE A 32 17.10 -45.33 -31.47
CA ILE A 32 17.06 -44.71 -32.80
C ILE A 32 17.98 -45.47 -33.79
N GLN A 33 19.19 -45.85 -33.38
CA GLN A 33 20.07 -46.66 -34.20
C GLN A 33 19.43 -48.00 -34.56
N ASN A 34 18.73 -48.64 -33.59
CA ASN A 34 18.01 -49.88 -33.82
C ASN A 34 16.81 -49.70 -34.76
N HIS A 35 16.12 -48.53 -34.68
CA HIS A 35 15.03 -48.18 -35.60
C HIS A 35 15.54 -47.96 -37.03
N LEU A 36 16.63 -47.24 -37.21
CA LEU A 36 17.26 -47.00 -38.52
C LEU A 36 17.73 -48.26 -39.21
N THR A 37 18.18 -49.26 -38.44
CA THR A 37 18.64 -50.56 -39.01
C THR A 37 17.49 -51.47 -39.42
N LYS A 38 16.24 -51.20 -38.95
CA LYS A 38 15.05 -51.99 -39.27
C LYS A 38 14.22 -51.44 -40.43
N ASP A 39 14.73 -50.43 -41.16
CA ASP A 39 14.09 -49.82 -42.33
C ASP A 39 12.61 -49.37 -42.03
N VAL A 40 12.33 -48.96 -40.79
CA VAL A 40 11.05 -48.42 -40.43
C VAL A 40 10.97 -46.99 -41.01
N ASP A 41 10.09 -46.83 -41.96
CA ASP A 41 9.90 -45.59 -42.70
C ASP A 41 9.35 -44.49 -41.74
N HIS A 42 10.24 -43.71 -41.13
CA HIS A 42 9.89 -42.59 -40.24
C HIS A 42 9.76 -41.32 -41.07
N ASN A 43 8.56 -41.03 -41.53
CA ASN A 43 8.27 -39.95 -42.45
C ASN A 43 7.85 -38.64 -41.71
N HIS A 44 8.12 -38.50 -40.39
CA HIS A 44 7.66 -37.31 -39.67
C HIS A 44 8.83 -36.35 -39.44
N TRP A 45 8.65 -35.16 -39.96
CA TRP A 45 9.57 -34.03 -39.76
C TRP A 45 8.83 -32.88 -39.14
N ILE A 46 9.44 -32.20 -38.20
CA ILE A 46 8.88 -30.99 -37.57
C ILE A 46 9.83 -29.82 -37.72
N GLN A 47 9.29 -28.69 -38.07
CA GLN A 47 10.05 -27.43 -38.13
C GLN A 47 10.37 -26.94 -36.72
N ILE A 48 11.64 -26.69 -36.41
CA ILE A 48 12.07 -26.14 -35.11
C ILE A 48 12.53 -24.69 -35.29
N PRO A 49 12.14 -23.78 -34.41
CA PRO A 49 11.27 -23.99 -33.26
C PRO A 49 9.79 -24.06 -33.63
N ASN A 50 9.03 -24.90 -32.94
CA ASN A 50 7.59 -25.01 -33.12
C ASN A 50 6.91 -25.56 -31.86
N SER A 51 5.62 -25.25 -31.72
CA SER A 51 4.74 -25.83 -30.72
C SER A 51 3.98 -27.04 -31.27
N TRP A 52 3.76 -28.06 -30.45
CA TRP A 52 2.83 -29.14 -30.80
C TRP A 52 1.39 -28.66 -30.98
N LEU A 53 1.01 -27.63 -30.23
CA LEU A 53 -0.37 -27.10 -30.26
C LEU A 53 -0.72 -26.62 -31.67
N GLY A 54 -1.64 -27.34 -32.31
CA GLY A 54 -2.10 -26.97 -33.64
C GLY A 54 -1.23 -27.54 -34.77
N TYR A 55 -0.11 -28.22 -34.49
CA TYR A 55 0.69 -28.90 -35.48
C TYR A 55 -0.09 -30.09 -36.07
N ARG A 56 -0.04 -30.26 -37.39
CA ARG A 56 -0.68 -31.38 -38.10
C ARG A 56 0.30 -32.50 -38.33
N LEU A 57 -0.02 -33.68 -37.84
CA LEU A 57 0.70 -34.92 -38.07
C LEU A 57 -0.30 -35.96 -38.60
N ASP A 58 -0.10 -36.52 -39.76
CA ASP A 58 -0.98 -37.51 -40.39
C ASP A 58 -2.48 -37.11 -40.31
N ASP A 59 -2.82 -35.92 -40.77
CA ASP A 59 -4.17 -35.33 -40.71
C ASP A 59 -4.77 -35.13 -39.33
N GLN A 60 -4.05 -35.44 -38.25
CA GLN A 60 -4.45 -35.14 -36.89
C GLN A 60 -3.79 -33.88 -36.37
N GLN A 61 -4.60 -33.02 -35.76
CA GLN A 61 -4.07 -31.85 -35.11
C GLN A 61 -3.59 -32.21 -33.70
N LEU A 62 -2.29 -32.02 -33.45
CA LEU A 62 -1.72 -32.33 -32.14
C LEU A 62 -2.20 -31.38 -31.06
N ASN A 63 -2.32 -31.91 -29.86
CA ASN A 63 -2.50 -31.14 -28.65
C ASN A 63 -1.17 -30.61 -28.14
N GLY A 64 -1.20 -29.61 -27.26
CA GLY A 64 -0.01 -29.11 -26.57
C GLY A 64 0.56 -30.07 -25.54
N THR A 65 -0.12 -31.17 -25.23
CA THR A 65 0.28 -32.17 -24.23
C THR A 65 0.68 -33.48 -24.90
N GLY A 66 1.66 -34.16 -24.36
CA GLY A 66 2.21 -35.43 -24.88
C GLY A 66 3.71 -35.53 -24.63
N PHE A 67 4.33 -36.42 -25.36
CA PHE A 67 5.78 -36.63 -25.34
C PHE A 67 6.28 -37.00 -26.76
N ALA A 68 7.52 -36.63 -27.00
CA ALA A 68 8.14 -36.91 -28.30
C ALA A 68 9.65 -36.96 -28.19
N THR A 69 10.27 -37.62 -29.18
CA THR A 69 11.72 -37.54 -29.41
C THR A 69 11.99 -36.77 -30.69
N TYR A 70 12.96 -35.89 -30.61
CA TYR A 70 13.50 -35.12 -31.75
C TYR A 70 14.88 -35.58 -32.06
N ARG A 71 15.22 -35.64 -33.35
CA ARG A 71 16.57 -35.96 -33.80
C ARG A 71 17.00 -35.03 -34.93
N VAL A 72 18.23 -34.57 -34.87
CA VAL A 72 18.86 -33.86 -35.97
C VAL A 72 20.34 -34.25 -36.08
N VAL A 73 20.79 -34.41 -37.31
CA VAL A 73 22.20 -34.55 -37.62
C VAL A 73 22.69 -33.25 -38.25
N ILE A 74 23.71 -32.67 -37.64
CA ILE A 74 24.32 -31.39 -38.03
C ILE A 74 25.67 -31.72 -38.68
N GLN A 75 25.88 -31.25 -39.91
CA GLN A 75 27.17 -31.30 -40.58
C GLN A 75 27.94 -30.03 -40.24
N LEU A 76 29.07 -30.15 -39.59
CA LEU A 76 29.94 -29.03 -39.21
C LEU A 76 31.00 -28.75 -40.28
N SER A 77 31.62 -27.57 -40.18
CA SER A 77 32.82 -27.26 -40.95
C SER A 77 34.03 -28.06 -40.41
N GLU A 78 35.01 -28.35 -41.26
CA GLU A 78 36.27 -29.02 -40.83
C GLU A 78 37.00 -28.23 -39.73
N GLN A 79 36.87 -26.90 -39.71
CA GLN A 79 37.49 -26.02 -38.71
C GLN A 79 36.85 -26.15 -37.33
N ASP A 80 35.56 -26.49 -37.26
CA ASP A 80 34.85 -26.67 -35.99
C ASP A 80 35.05 -28.07 -35.38
N ARG A 81 35.72 -28.96 -36.12
CA ARG A 81 36.11 -30.30 -35.65
C ARG A 81 37.16 -30.16 -34.55
N ASN A 82 37.00 -30.89 -33.49
CA ASN A 82 37.82 -30.83 -32.28
C ASN A 82 37.81 -29.50 -31.52
N GLU A 83 37.06 -28.50 -32.01
CA GLU A 83 36.81 -27.29 -31.24
C GLU A 83 35.84 -27.57 -30.09
N ARG A 84 36.03 -26.87 -28.96
CA ARG A 84 35.11 -26.98 -27.84
C ARG A 84 33.86 -26.14 -28.13
N LEU A 85 32.80 -26.84 -28.48
CA LEU A 85 31.51 -26.24 -28.78
C LEU A 85 30.57 -26.27 -27.55
N ALA A 86 29.56 -25.41 -27.60
CA ALA A 86 28.48 -25.40 -26.63
C ALA A 86 27.12 -25.35 -27.32
N LEU A 87 26.13 -25.97 -26.67
CA LEU A 87 24.72 -25.78 -26.94
C LEU A 87 24.10 -24.99 -25.82
N ARG A 88 23.50 -23.87 -26.17
CA ARG A 88 22.64 -23.13 -25.25
C ARG A 88 21.19 -23.55 -25.46
N LEU A 89 20.67 -24.26 -24.47
CA LEU A 89 19.28 -24.72 -24.41
C LEU A 89 18.45 -23.63 -23.73
N PRO A 90 17.49 -23.02 -24.43
CA PRO A 90 16.60 -22.07 -23.84
C PRO A 90 15.69 -22.78 -22.82
N THR A 91 15.04 -22.01 -21.97
CA THR A 91 14.02 -22.58 -21.10
C THR A 91 12.89 -23.19 -21.94
N ILE A 92 12.71 -24.47 -21.79
CA ILE A 92 11.56 -25.24 -22.27
C ILE A 92 10.63 -25.42 -21.07
N PHE A 93 9.34 -25.19 -21.25
CA PHE A 93 8.36 -25.12 -20.12
C PHE A 93 8.02 -26.48 -19.48
N HIS A 94 8.72 -27.56 -19.91
CA HIS A 94 8.43 -28.93 -19.56
C HIS A 94 9.71 -29.71 -19.30
N ALA A 95 9.62 -31.05 -19.18
CA ALA A 95 10.78 -31.92 -18.99
C ALA A 95 11.42 -32.26 -20.29
N TYR A 96 12.75 -32.34 -20.31
CA TYR A 96 13.51 -32.83 -21.48
C TYR A 96 14.82 -33.51 -21.08
N LYS A 97 15.29 -34.40 -21.95
CA LYS A 97 16.62 -35.01 -21.95
C LYS A 97 17.30 -34.75 -23.28
N LEU A 98 18.56 -34.42 -23.25
CA LEU A 98 19.37 -34.18 -24.45
C LEU A 98 20.61 -35.09 -24.47
N TRP A 99 20.79 -35.74 -25.60
CA TRP A 99 22.01 -36.46 -25.94
C TRP A 99 22.69 -35.75 -27.10
N VAL A 100 24.02 -35.74 -27.06
CA VAL A 100 24.89 -35.26 -28.13
C VAL A 100 25.85 -36.41 -28.46
N ASN A 101 25.84 -36.86 -29.70
CA ASN A 101 26.66 -38.00 -30.15
C ASN A 101 26.53 -39.25 -29.26
N GLY A 102 25.33 -39.50 -28.73
CA GLY A 102 25.03 -40.64 -27.87
C GLY A 102 25.30 -40.43 -26.38
N GLU A 103 25.98 -39.38 -25.98
CA GLU A 103 26.22 -39.01 -24.57
C GLU A 103 25.11 -38.11 -24.05
N GLN A 104 24.56 -38.42 -22.87
CA GLN A 104 23.55 -37.57 -22.22
C GLN A 104 24.23 -36.36 -21.56
N LEU A 105 24.04 -35.18 -22.13
CA LEU A 105 24.65 -33.93 -21.64
C LEU A 105 23.72 -33.07 -20.83
N ALA A 106 22.40 -33.20 -21.00
CA ALA A 106 21.45 -32.43 -20.21
C ALA A 106 20.20 -33.21 -19.84
N GLU A 107 19.69 -32.95 -18.64
CA GLU A 107 18.39 -33.40 -18.20
C GLU A 107 17.76 -32.25 -17.37
N VAL A 108 16.52 -31.90 -17.67
CA VAL A 108 15.76 -30.88 -16.97
C VAL A 108 14.36 -31.42 -16.68
N GLY A 109 14.05 -31.57 -15.41
CA GLY A 109 12.85 -32.28 -14.97
C GLY A 109 12.98 -33.80 -15.15
N VAL A 110 11.85 -34.51 -15.12
CA VAL A 110 11.78 -35.96 -15.35
C VAL A 110 10.89 -36.20 -16.57
N VAL A 111 11.45 -36.78 -17.59
CA VAL A 111 10.71 -37.14 -18.82
C VAL A 111 10.00 -38.49 -18.61
N GLY A 112 8.72 -38.56 -19.02
CA GLY A 112 7.89 -39.76 -18.91
C GLY A 112 6.81 -39.77 -19.98
N ALA A 113 6.10 -40.90 -20.09
CA ALA A 113 5.05 -41.10 -21.07
C ALA A 113 3.65 -40.72 -20.58
N ASP A 114 3.50 -40.38 -19.31
CA ASP A 114 2.24 -40.00 -18.71
C ASP A 114 2.41 -38.84 -17.70
N LYS A 115 1.28 -38.26 -17.29
CA LYS A 115 1.25 -37.08 -16.38
C LYS A 115 1.88 -37.34 -15.02
N SER A 116 1.81 -38.57 -14.53
CA SER A 116 2.28 -38.93 -13.18
C SER A 116 3.78 -39.16 -13.15
N SER A 117 4.38 -39.62 -14.28
CA SER A 117 5.80 -39.85 -14.43
C SER A 117 6.61 -38.59 -14.83
N VAL A 118 5.91 -37.52 -15.30
CA VAL A 118 6.55 -36.28 -15.73
C VAL A 118 6.64 -35.28 -14.60
N THR A 119 7.86 -34.83 -14.31
CA THR A 119 8.07 -33.72 -13.40
C THR A 119 8.64 -32.54 -14.19
N PRO A 120 7.83 -31.47 -14.47
CA PRO A 120 8.31 -30.33 -15.24
C PRO A 120 9.29 -29.48 -14.42
N ARG A 121 10.26 -28.87 -15.09
CA ARG A 121 11.22 -27.95 -14.49
C ARG A 121 11.59 -26.87 -15.48
N LEU A 122 11.97 -25.70 -14.96
CA LEU A 122 12.44 -24.58 -15.79
C LEU A 122 13.92 -24.37 -15.55
N ALA A 123 14.70 -24.48 -16.57
CA ALA A 123 16.12 -24.17 -16.54
C ALA A 123 16.65 -23.87 -17.94
N THR A 124 17.42 -22.81 -18.06
CA THR A 124 18.34 -22.63 -19.20
C THR A 124 19.59 -23.44 -18.93
N LYS A 125 20.06 -24.19 -19.91
CA LYS A 125 21.26 -25.00 -19.79
C LYS A 125 22.28 -24.60 -20.87
N LEU A 126 23.53 -24.54 -20.47
CA LEU A 126 24.67 -24.45 -21.37
C LEU A 126 25.44 -25.75 -21.21
N VAL A 127 25.49 -26.53 -22.27
CA VAL A 127 26.17 -27.84 -22.30
C VAL A 127 27.34 -27.78 -23.25
N PHE A 128 28.44 -28.39 -22.85
CA PHE A 128 29.69 -28.36 -23.59
C PHE A 128 29.99 -29.74 -24.14
N PHE A 129 30.49 -29.78 -25.36
CA PHE A 129 30.94 -31.01 -26.01
C PHE A 129 32.06 -30.69 -27.02
N GLN A 130 32.76 -31.73 -27.43
CA GLN A 130 33.82 -31.62 -28.42
C GLN A 130 33.52 -32.64 -29.53
N PRO A 131 33.22 -32.19 -30.75
CA PRO A 131 32.92 -33.08 -31.83
C PRO A 131 34.21 -33.75 -32.37
N GLU A 132 34.26 -35.06 -32.33
CA GLU A 132 35.37 -35.83 -32.91
C GLU A 132 35.22 -36.01 -34.42
N ARG A 133 34.00 -35.83 -34.93
CA ARG A 133 33.64 -35.99 -36.36
C ARG A 133 33.03 -34.71 -36.88
N ASP A 134 32.92 -34.59 -38.18
CA ASP A 134 32.26 -33.45 -38.85
C ASP A 134 30.75 -33.46 -38.68
N THR A 135 30.20 -34.50 -38.06
CA THR A 135 28.76 -34.64 -37.80
C THR A 135 28.49 -34.65 -36.31
N VAL A 136 27.49 -33.91 -35.91
CA VAL A 136 26.97 -33.92 -34.55
C VAL A 136 25.51 -34.36 -34.58
N GLU A 137 25.22 -35.45 -33.89
CA GLU A 137 23.86 -35.92 -33.69
C GLU A 137 23.29 -35.36 -32.38
N LEU A 138 22.16 -34.71 -32.47
CA LEU A 138 21.37 -34.30 -31.32
C LEU A 138 20.11 -35.14 -31.22
N VAL A 139 19.88 -35.75 -30.07
CA VAL A 139 18.66 -36.47 -29.75
C VAL A 139 18.03 -35.80 -28.51
N MET A 140 16.79 -35.40 -28.60
CA MET A 140 16.12 -34.72 -27.51
C MET A 140 14.75 -35.31 -27.24
N GLN A 141 14.56 -35.90 -26.08
CA GLN A 141 13.24 -36.27 -25.56
C GLN A 141 12.60 -35.12 -24.87
N VAL A 142 11.32 -34.89 -25.13
CA VAL A 142 10.52 -33.81 -24.53
C VAL A 142 9.17 -34.36 -24.07
N ALA A 143 8.75 -34.05 -22.84
CA ALA A 143 7.45 -34.48 -22.30
C ALA A 143 6.72 -33.32 -21.62
N ASN A 144 5.48 -33.06 -22.04
CA ASN A 144 4.63 -32.02 -21.50
C ASN A 144 3.21 -32.52 -21.21
N PHE A 145 2.78 -32.47 -19.94
CA PHE A 145 1.40 -32.74 -19.50
C PHE A 145 0.83 -31.63 -18.61
N HIS A 146 1.60 -30.58 -18.38
CA HIS A 146 1.30 -29.55 -17.39
C HIS A 146 1.13 -28.15 -17.97
N HIS A 147 1.57 -27.90 -19.20
CA HIS A 147 1.52 -26.60 -19.84
C HIS A 147 0.72 -26.67 -21.16
N LYS A 148 0.04 -25.55 -21.52
CA LYS A 148 -0.75 -25.42 -22.75
C LYS A 148 0.04 -25.78 -24.02
N ARG A 149 1.31 -25.44 -24.08
CA ARG A 149 2.16 -25.59 -25.25
C ARG A 149 3.31 -26.56 -24.96
N GLY A 150 3.38 -27.64 -25.67
CA GLY A 150 4.51 -28.54 -25.69
C GLY A 150 5.41 -28.34 -26.91
N GLY A 151 6.57 -28.96 -26.93
CA GLY A 151 7.54 -28.88 -28.03
C GLY A 151 8.70 -27.93 -27.79
N ILE A 152 9.57 -27.80 -28.78
CA ILE A 152 10.73 -26.91 -28.75
C ILE A 152 10.33 -25.57 -29.36
N THR A 153 9.81 -24.66 -28.53
CA THR A 153 9.23 -23.38 -28.98
C THR A 153 10.25 -22.24 -29.12
N LYS A 154 11.49 -22.46 -28.70
CA LYS A 154 12.58 -21.48 -28.78
C LYS A 154 13.80 -22.07 -29.46
N TYR A 155 14.60 -21.20 -30.06
CA TYR A 155 15.85 -21.63 -30.74
C TYR A 155 16.87 -22.18 -29.75
N ILE A 156 17.41 -23.34 -30.05
CA ILE A 156 18.65 -23.85 -29.47
C ILE A 156 19.79 -23.13 -30.20
N GLU A 157 20.78 -22.62 -29.48
CA GLU A 157 21.94 -21.96 -30.06
C GLU A 157 23.15 -22.89 -29.98
N LEU A 158 23.84 -23.06 -31.10
CA LEU A 158 25.11 -23.79 -31.23
C LEU A 158 26.24 -22.80 -31.51
N GLY A 159 27.34 -22.88 -30.81
CA GLY A 159 28.48 -22.00 -31.01
C GLY A 159 29.72 -22.41 -30.23
N GLY A 160 30.78 -21.64 -30.36
CA GLY A 160 31.99 -21.84 -29.57
C GLY A 160 31.71 -21.71 -28.07
N SER A 161 32.37 -22.56 -27.29
CA SER A 161 32.16 -22.62 -25.81
C SER A 161 32.31 -21.26 -25.14
N ASP A 162 33.37 -20.54 -25.51
CA ASP A 162 33.72 -19.28 -24.88
C ASP A 162 32.74 -18.17 -25.28
N VAL A 163 32.38 -18.11 -26.57
CA VAL A 163 31.43 -17.11 -27.09
C VAL A 163 30.06 -17.29 -26.46
N LEU A 164 29.54 -18.52 -26.41
CA LEU A 164 28.23 -18.78 -25.79
C LEU A 164 28.25 -18.60 -24.26
N THR A 165 29.38 -18.93 -23.61
CA THR A 165 29.56 -18.72 -22.18
C THR A 165 29.53 -17.23 -21.87
N VAL A 166 30.33 -16.42 -22.55
CA VAL A 166 30.36 -14.96 -22.36
C VAL A 166 28.97 -14.34 -22.64
N ARG A 167 28.36 -14.75 -23.78
CA ARG A 167 27.02 -14.27 -24.14
C ARG A 167 25.96 -14.62 -23.10
N THR A 168 26.02 -15.84 -22.56
CA THR A 168 25.07 -16.30 -21.52
C THR A 168 25.29 -15.53 -20.21
N HIS A 169 26.57 -15.36 -19.80
CA HIS A 169 26.90 -14.60 -18.60
C HIS A 169 26.52 -13.14 -18.74
N LEU A 170 26.75 -12.49 -19.87
CA LEU A 170 26.32 -11.13 -20.13
C LEU A 170 24.79 -10.98 -20.05
N LYS A 171 24.07 -11.96 -20.59
CA LYS A 171 22.60 -11.96 -20.52
C LYS A 171 22.12 -12.13 -19.10
N ILE A 172 22.67 -13.10 -18.35
CA ILE A 172 22.38 -13.30 -16.92
C ILE A 172 22.72 -12.04 -16.12
N ALA A 173 23.90 -11.46 -16.33
CA ALA A 173 24.33 -10.24 -15.65
C ALA A 173 23.37 -9.06 -15.94
N GLY A 174 22.95 -8.90 -17.20
CA GLY A 174 21.96 -7.89 -17.58
C GLY A 174 20.61 -8.10 -16.90
N GLU A 175 20.10 -9.34 -16.87
CA GLU A 175 18.85 -9.65 -16.18
C GLU A 175 18.98 -9.47 -14.66
N MET A 176 20.10 -9.87 -14.05
CA MET A 176 20.39 -9.65 -12.63
C MET A 176 20.45 -8.15 -12.30
N PHE A 177 21.10 -7.35 -13.15
CA PHE A 177 21.19 -5.90 -12.97
C PHE A 177 19.78 -5.26 -12.97
N VAL A 178 18.96 -5.59 -13.97
CA VAL A 178 17.59 -5.08 -14.06
C VAL A 178 16.76 -5.53 -12.85
N THR A 179 16.83 -6.81 -12.52
CA THR A 179 16.09 -7.39 -11.39
C THR A 179 16.50 -6.76 -10.06
N ALA A 180 17.80 -6.68 -9.79
CA ALA A 180 18.32 -6.06 -8.56
C ALA A 180 17.90 -4.58 -8.47
N SER A 181 17.99 -3.84 -9.58
CA SER A 181 17.55 -2.46 -9.66
C SER A 181 16.08 -2.32 -9.31
N LEU A 182 15.20 -3.15 -9.90
CA LEU A 182 13.76 -3.12 -9.61
C LEU A 182 13.46 -3.47 -8.15
N LEU A 183 14.12 -4.47 -7.58
CA LEU A 183 13.93 -4.88 -6.19
C LEU A 183 14.39 -3.77 -5.22
N VAL A 184 15.57 -3.20 -5.44
CA VAL A 184 16.11 -2.10 -4.61
C VAL A 184 15.18 -0.88 -4.66
N ILE A 185 14.76 -0.48 -5.87
CA ILE A 185 13.85 0.65 -6.05
C ILE A 185 12.50 0.37 -5.40
N GLY A 186 11.99 -0.86 -5.53
CA GLY A 186 10.74 -1.28 -4.89
C GLY A 186 10.81 -1.20 -3.36
N ILE A 187 11.88 -1.74 -2.76
CA ILE A 187 12.11 -1.66 -1.31
C ILE A 187 12.24 -0.21 -0.88
N TYR A 188 13.01 0.61 -1.61
CA TYR A 188 13.17 2.04 -1.34
C TYR A 188 11.82 2.76 -1.25
N HIS A 189 10.91 2.52 -2.21
CA HIS A 189 9.59 3.16 -2.21
C HIS A 189 8.69 2.66 -1.08
N LEU A 190 8.78 1.39 -0.70
CA LEU A 190 8.05 0.90 0.48
C LEU A 190 8.58 1.52 1.77
N LEU A 191 9.89 1.66 1.91
CA LEU A 191 10.49 2.37 3.05
C LEU A 191 10.06 3.84 3.08
N LEU A 192 10.04 4.49 1.90
CA LEU A 192 9.55 5.86 1.78
C LEU A 192 8.08 5.99 2.21
N PHE A 193 7.24 5.02 1.86
CA PHE A 193 5.86 4.98 2.35
C PHE A 193 5.77 4.78 3.87
N VAL A 194 6.61 3.90 4.45
CA VAL A 194 6.64 3.71 5.92
C VAL A 194 6.99 5.00 6.65
N LEU A 195 7.92 5.78 6.09
CA LEU A 195 8.32 7.09 6.62
C LEU A 195 7.25 8.17 6.40
N ARG A 196 6.48 8.08 5.31
CA ARG A 196 5.48 9.08 4.89
C ARG A 196 4.12 8.43 4.58
N ARG A 197 3.46 7.88 5.58
CA ARG A 197 2.18 7.13 5.44
C ARG A 197 1.01 7.92 4.83
N LYS A 198 1.10 9.24 4.82
CA LYS A 198 0.08 10.11 4.20
C LYS A 198 0.05 10.01 2.68
N ASP A 199 1.20 9.75 2.04
CA ASP A 199 1.29 9.60 0.60
C ASP A 199 1.29 8.11 0.21
N ARG A 200 0.22 7.68 -0.46
CA ARG A 200 0.06 6.28 -0.92
C ARG A 200 0.74 5.99 -2.26
N ALA A 201 1.19 7.00 -2.98
CA ALA A 201 1.84 6.79 -4.27
C ALA A 201 3.09 5.90 -4.16
N PRO A 202 4.02 6.13 -3.19
CA PRO A 202 5.17 5.27 -3.01
C PRO A 202 4.80 3.81 -2.68
N LEU A 203 3.69 3.58 -1.93
CA LEU A 203 3.22 2.24 -1.63
C LEU A 203 2.87 1.47 -2.90
N TYR A 204 1.99 2.03 -3.73
CA TYR A 204 1.54 1.35 -4.94
C TYR A 204 2.67 1.18 -5.96
N PHE A 205 3.54 2.19 -6.08
CA PHE A 205 4.69 2.10 -6.96
C PHE A 205 5.73 1.08 -6.47
N GLY A 206 6.02 1.06 -5.16
CA GLY A 206 6.89 0.08 -4.55
C GLY A 206 6.36 -1.35 -4.70
N MET A 207 5.06 -1.57 -4.45
CA MET A 207 4.41 -2.86 -4.68
C MET A 207 4.50 -3.30 -6.15
N PHE A 208 4.21 -2.39 -7.09
CA PHE A 208 4.32 -2.65 -8.51
C PHE A 208 5.74 -3.05 -8.91
N THR A 209 6.72 -2.26 -8.50
CA THR A 209 8.13 -2.48 -8.86
C THR A 209 8.68 -3.76 -8.25
N LEU A 210 8.37 -4.07 -6.98
CA LEU A 210 8.75 -5.33 -6.34
C LEU A 210 8.11 -6.53 -7.01
N LEU A 211 6.81 -6.44 -7.33
CA LEU A 211 6.09 -7.52 -8.00
C LEU A 211 6.74 -7.87 -9.34
N PHE A 212 7.11 -6.86 -10.14
CA PHE A 212 7.79 -7.07 -11.41
C PHE A 212 9.28 -7.40 -11.25
N GLY A 213 9.94 -6.95 -10.19
CA GLY A 213 11.28 -7.40 -9.82
C GLY A 213 11.30 -8.90 -9.48
N ILE A 214 10.33 -9.38 -8.69
CA ILE A 214 10.14 -10.81 -8.40
C ILE A 214 9.81 -11.58 -9.70
N ARG A 215 8.90 -11.03 -10.53
CA ARG A 215 8.60 -11.62 -11.84
C ARG A 215 9.86 -11.75 -12.72
N SER A 216 10.74 -10.76 -12.71
CA SER A 216 11.98 -10.78 -13.49
C SER A 216 12.92 -11.93 -13.08
N LEU A 217 12.89 -12.37 -11.81
CA LEU A 217 13.60 -13.58 -11.35
C LEU A 217 13.02 -14.87 -11.94
N LEU A 218 11.74 -14.85 -12.32
CA LEU A 218 10.99 -16.03 -12.75
C LEU A 218 10.93 -16.17 -14.27
N VAL A 219 11.15 -15.10 -15.01
CA VAL A 219 11.06 -15.04 -16.49
C VAL A 219 12.47 -14.81 -17.06
N GLY A 220 12.66 -15.06 -18.35
CA GLY A 220 13.97 -14.92 -19.02
C GLY A 220 14.88 -16.10 -18.77
N GLU A 221 16.01 -15.87 -18.13
CA GLU A 221 16.98 -16.93 -17.77
C GLU A 221 16.58 -17.70 -16.50
N HIS A 222 15.41 -17.41 -15.92
CA HIS A 222 14.87 -18.07 -14.70
C HIS A 222 15.88 -18.07 -13.55
N LEU A 223 16.37 -16.89 -13.19
CA LEU A 223 17.38 -16.71 -12.15
C LEU A 223 17.01 -17.38 -10.82
N LEU A 224 15.73 -17.40 -10.47
CA LEU A 224 15.26 -18.04 -9.24
C LEU A 224 15.57 -19.54 -9.23
N THR A 225 15.37 -20.25 -10.35
CA THR A 225 15.66 -21.70 -10.42
C THR A 225 17.16 -22.00 -10.51
N GLN A 226 17.97 -21.04 -10.93
CA GLN A 226 19.42 -21.16 -10.84
C GLN A 226 19.89 -21.03 -9.37
N LEU A 227 19.29 -20.12 -8.59
CA LEU A 227 19.59 -19.92 -7.17
C LEU A 227 18.96 -21.02 -6.30
N TRP A 228 17.75 -21.41 -6.63
CA TRP A 228 16.99 -22.43 -5.89
C TRP A 228 16.45 -23.51 -6.84
N PRO A 229 17.26 -24.50 -7.16
CA PRO A 229 16.93 -25.52 -8.15
C PRO A 229 15.66 -26.33 -7.89
N ASN A 230 15.25 -26.48 -6.64
CA ASN A 230 14.08 -27.26 -6.23
C ASN A 230 12.84 -26.40 -6.01
N PHE A 231 12.83 -25.14 -6.49
CA PHE A 231 11.64 -24.31 -6.37
C PHE A 231 10.46 -24.92 -7.14
N PRO A 232 9.28 -25.07 -6.53
CA PRO A 232 8.15 -25.75 -7.15
C PRO A 232 7.71 -25.04 -8.44
N TRP A 233 7.70 -25.80 -9.55
CA TRP A 233 7.37 -25.31 -10.87
C TRP A 233 6.00 -24.60 -10.95
N GLU A 234 4.96 -25.18 -10.34
CA GLU A 234 3.62 -24.60 -10.36
C GLU A 234 3.51 -23.27 -9.59
N ILE A 235 4.22 -23.16 -8.45
CA ILE A 235 4.27 -21.92 -7.68
C ILE A 235 4.94 -20.82 -8.49
N GLN A 236 6.02 -21.15 -9.20
CA GLN A 236 6.71 -20.22 -10.09
C GLN A 236 5.77 -19.63 -11.13
N PHE A 237 5.03 -20.48 -11.84
CA PHE A 237 4.05 -20.04 -12.83
C PHE A 237 2.90 -19.23 -12.20
N LYS A 238 2.38 -19.66 -11.05
CA LYS A 238 1.33 -18.91 -10.36
C LYS A 238 1.79 -17.50 -10.00
N ILE A 239 3.00 -17.32 -9.45
CA ILE A 239 3.54 -15.99 -9.14
C ILE A 239 3.71 -15.17 -10.42
N GLU A 240 4.21 -15.77 -11.49
CA GLU A 240 4.36 -15.10 -12.79
C GLU A 240 3.02 -14.57 -13.31
N TYR A 241 1.98 -15.39 -13.34
CA TYR A 241 0.65 -15.02 -13.83
C TYR A 241 -0.06 -14.05 -12.89
N LEU A 242 0.04 -14.23 -11.57
CA LEU A 242 -0.51 -13.29 -10.59
C LEU A 242 0.11 -11.90 -10.72
N SER A 243 1.42 -11.84 -10.96
CA SER A 243 2.11 -10.56 -11.18
C SER A 243 1.60 -9.85 -12.42
N LEU A 244 1.36 -10.60 -13.50
CA LEU A 244 0.82 -10.05 -14.74
C LEU A 244 -0.63 -9.56 -14.56
N CYS A 245 -1.47 -10.37 -13.91
CA CYS A 245 -2.88 -10.02 -13.65
C CYS A 245 -3.01 -8.77 -12.77
N SER A 246 -2.22 -8.67 -11.68
CA SER A 246 -2.34 -7.59 -10.70
C SER A 246 -1.64 -6.30 -11.10
N GLY A 247 -0.62 -6.37 -11.96
CA GLY A 247 0.20 -5.23 -12.35
C GLY A 247 -0.60 -4.06 -12.92
N GLY A 248 -1.54 -4.33 -13.82
CA GLY A 248 -2.40 -3.30 -14.43
C GLY A 248 -3.26 -2.55 -13.41
N TYR A 249 -3.79 -3.25 -12.42
CA TYR A 249 -4.58 -2.62 -11.36
C TYR A 249 -3.72 -1.80 -10.41
N ILE A 250 -2.56 -2.32 -10.00
CA ILE A 250 -1.65 -1.60 -9.09
C ILE A 250 -1.16 -0.30 -9.72
N ILE A 251 -0.78 -0.32 -11.01
CA ILE A 251 -0.34 0.89 -11.71
C ILE A 251 -1.49 1.88 -11.92
N ALA A 252 -2.73 1.42 -12.05
CA ALA A 252 -3.91 2.29 -12.08
C ALA A 252 -4.14 2.99 -10.73
N LEU A 253 -3.94 2.28 -9.61
CA LEU A 253 -3.97 2.88 -8.27
C LEU A 253 -2.87 3.93 -8.12
N TYR A 254 -1.65 3.61 -8.53
CA TYR A 254 -0.53 4.55 -8.53
C TYR A 254 -0.85 5.81 -9.35
N SER A 255 -1.27 5.63 -10.59
CA SER A 255 -1.64 6.73 -11.49
C SER A 255 -2.73 7.63 -10.88
N SER A 256 -3.72 7.02 -10.21
CA SER A 256 -4.80 7.78 -9.55
C SER A 256 -4.32 8.61 -8.35
N CYS A 257 -3.21 8.22 -7.70
CA CYS A 257 -2.59 9.02 -6.63
C CYS A 257 -1.77 10.19 -7.19
N ILE A 258 -1.09 9.99 -8.33
CA ILE A 258 -0.29 11.05 -8.95
C ILE A 258 -1.18 12.06 -9.72
N PHE A 259 -2.19 11.54 -10.42
CA PHE A 259 -3.13 12.30 -11.25
C PHE A 259 -4.58 11.95 -10.85
N PRO A 260 -5.16 12.60 -9.83
CA PRO A 260 -6.45 12.21 -9.25
C PRO A 260 -7.61 12.08 -10.24
N ASN A 261 -7.57 12.84 -11.33
CA ASN A 261 -8.63 12.86 -12.35
C ASN A 261 -8.33 11.97 -13.58
N SER A 262 -7.19 11.24 -13.59
CA SER A 262 -6.79 10.39 -14.73
C SER A 262 -7.53 9.06 -14.77
N VAL A 263 -8.05 8.58 -13.64
CA VAL A 263 -8.68 7.26 -13.51
C VAL A 263 -10.06 7.38 -12.88
N SER A 264 -11.09 7.00 -13.63
CA SER A 264 -12.47 7.07 -13.13
C SER A 264 -12.73 6.06 -12.01
N ARG A 265 -13.68 6.37 -11.13
CA ARG A 265 -14.11 5.49 -10.05
C ARG A 265 -14.65 4.15 -10.59
N TRP A 266 -15.40 4.18 -11.67
CA TRP A 266 -15.97 3.00 -12.28
C TRP A 266 -14.91 2.09 -12.90
N PHE A 267 -13.91 2.68 -13.55
CA PHE A 267 -12.78 1.89 -14.06
C PHE A 267 -12.01 1.20 -12.93
N ARG A 268 -11.74 1.89 -11.83
CA ARG A 268 -11.06 1.27 -10.67
C ARG A 268 -11.86 0.10 -10.10
N LEU A 269 -13.18 0.24 -10.02
CA LEU A 269 -14.05 -0.82 -9.51
C LEU A 269 -14.10 -2.02 -10.47
N GLY A 270 -14.29 -1.77 -11.76
CA GLY A 270 -14.30 -2.81 -12.79
C GLY A 270 -12.95 -3.52 -12.90
N SER A 271 -11.86 -2.75 -12.93
CA SER A 271 -10.50 -3.28 -12.93
C SER A 271 -10.20 -4.16 -11.71
N ARG A 272 -10.65 -3.76 -10.51
CA ARG A 272 -10.54 -4.58 -9.30
C ARG A 272 -11.28 -5.91 -9.44
N GLY A 273 -12.50 -5.89 -10.00
CA GLY A 273 -13.30 -7.10 -10.22
C GLY A 273 -12.64 -8.06 -11.21
N VAL A 274 -12.22 -7.53 -12.38
CA VAL A 274 -11.55 -8.32 -13.42
C VAL A 274 -10.23 -8.90 -12.92
N THR A 275 -9.39 -8.07 -12.30
CA THR A 275 -8.12 -8.53 -11.71
C THR A 275 -8.35 -9.59 -10.64
N GLY A 276 -9.32 -9.36 -9.74
CA GLY A 276 -9.64 -10.32 -8.68
C GLY A 276 -10.10 -11.66 -9.23
N ALA A 277 -10.97 -11.66 -10.26
CA ALA A 277 -11.43 -12.86 -10.92
C ALA A 277 -10.28 -13.62 -11.61
N LEU A 278 -9.42 -12.92 -12.36
CA LEU A 278 -8.27 -13.54 -13.00
C LEU A 278 -7.28 -14.12 -11.97
N CYS A 279 -6.98 -13.38 -10.91
CA CYS A 279 -6.11 -13.86 -9.83
C CYS A 279 -6.72 -15.11 -9.15
N LEU A 280 -8.02 -15.12 -8.89
CA LEU A 280 -8.71 -16.26 -8.31
C LEU A 280 -8.60 -17.49 -9.20
N VAL A 281 -8.83 -17.34 -10.51
CA VAL A 281 -8.67 -18.43 -11.48
C VAL A 281 -7.25 -18.99 -11.44
N VAL A 282 -6.21 -18.13 -11.45
CA VAL A 282 -4.81 -18.57 -11.40
C VAL A 282 -4.50 -19.33 -10.09
N VAL A 283 -5.06 -18.90 -8.96
CA VAL A 283 -4.80 -19.56 -7.67
C VAL A 283 -5.47 -20.92 -7.58
N VAL A 284 -6.73 -21.02 -8.03
CA VAL A 284 -7.58 -22.22 -7.83
C VAL A 284 -7.34 -23.30 -8.87
N THR A 285 -6.99 -22.90 -10.13
CA THR A 285 -6.87 -23.86 -11.23
C THR A 285 -5.44 -24.36 -11.43
N PRO A 286 -5.25 -25.56 -12.05
CA PRO A 286 -3.94 -26.07 -12.43
C PRO A 286 -3.35 -25.28 -13.61
N ALA A 287 -2.02 -25.36 -13.79
CA ALA A 287 -1.29 -24.63 -14.81
C ALA A 287 -1.81 -24.85 -16.23
N LEU A 288 -2.21 -26.07 -16.56
CA LEU A 288 -2.75 -26.39 -17.88
C LEU A 288 -3.97 -25.52 -18.24
N PHE A 289 -4.78 -25.13 -17.26
CA PHE A 289 -5.96 -24.30 -17.49
C PHE A 289 -5.61 -22.80 -17.60
N TYR A 290 -4.97 -22.22 -16.55
CA TYR A 290 -4.74 -20.78 -16.56
C TYR A 290 -3.71 -20.32 -17.61
N THR A 291 -2.81 -21.20 -18.06
CA THR A 291 -1.89 -20.87 -19.16
C THR A 291 -2.62 -20.66 -20.49
N GLN A 292 -3.82 -21.23 -20.68
CA GLN A 292 -4.67 -20.93 -21.83
C GLN A 292 -5.17 -19.48 -21.83
N LEU A 293 -5.28 -18.87 -20.67
CA LEU A 293 -5.77 -17.49 -20.50
C LEU A 293 -4.69 -16.42 -20.77
N LEU A 294 -3.46 -16.81 -21.11
CA LEU A 294 -2.36 -15.87 -21.35
C LEU A 294 -2.74 -14.75 -22.32
N THR A 295 -3.39 -15.10 -23.43
CA THR A 295 -3.85 -14.11 -24.43
C THR A 295 -4.90 -13.17 -23.86
N VAL A 296 -5.86 -13.69 -23.09
CA VAL A 296 -6.91 -12.88 -22.43
C VAL A 296 -6.28 -11.94 -21.40
N ILE A 297 -5.37 -12.44 -20.57
CA ILE A 297 -4.64 -11.65 -19.57
C ILE A 297 -3.84 -10.54 -20.27
N GLY A 298 -3.13 -10.86 -21.36
CA GLY A 298 -2.35 -9.90 -22.12
C GLY A 298 -3.23 -8.78 -22.70
N VAL A 299 -4.38 -9.13 -23.28
CA VAL A 299 -5.35 -8.16 -23.80
C VAL A 299 -5.86 -7.26 -22.66
N VAL A 300 -6.20 -7.83 -21.52
CA VAL A 300 -6.65 -7.05 -20.36
C VAL A 300 -5.56 -6.08 -19.89
N VAL A 301 -4.30 -6.50 -19.83
CA VAL A 301 -3.16 -5.64 -19.45
C VAL A 301 -2.99 -4.50 -20.45
N VAL A 302 -3.02 -4.78 -21.76
CA VAL A 302 -2.90 -3.77 -22.80
C VAL A 302 -4.08 -2.76 -22.73
N LEU A 303 -5.30 -3.23 -22.54
CA LEU A 303 -6.47 -2.36 -22.38
C LEU A 303 -6.36 -1.46 -21.13
N HIS A 304 -5.84 -1.99 -20.02
CA HIS A 304 -5.55 -1.18 -18.82
C HIS A 304 -4.54 -0.07 -19.13
N MET A 305 -3.46 -0.40 -19.81
CA MET A 305 -2.44 0.59 -20.18
C MET A 305 -2.98 1.64 -21.13
N LEU A 306 -3.75 1.24 -22.15
CA LEU A 306 -4.38 2.17 -23.09
C LEU A 306 -5.35 3.12 -22.38
N TYR A 307 -6.16 2.60 -21.45
CA TYR A 307 -7.05 3.45 -20.65
C TYR A 307 -6.26 4.49 -19.83
N LEU A 308 -5.18 4.06 -19.17
CA LEU A 308 -4.31 4.96 -18.41
C LEU A 308 -3.67 6.02 -19.32
N MET A 309 -3.27 5.65 -20.54
CA MET A 309 -2.72 6.59 -21.53
C MET A 309 -3.72 7.70 -21.85
N VAL A 310 -5.00 7.38 -22.03
CA VAL A 310 -6.04 8.40 -22.27
C VAL A 310 -6.11 9.40 -21.11
N GLY A 311 -6.11 8.92 -19.88
CA GLY A 311 -6.10 9.78 -18.69
C GLY A 311 -4.84 10.65 -18.57
N LEU A 312 -3.68 10.11 -18.97
CA LEU A 312 -2.41 10.84 -18.99
C LEU A 312 -2.37 11.90 -20.09
N VAL A 313 -2.89 11.59 -21.27
CA VAL A 313 -3.05 12.56 -22.38
C VAL A 313 -3.91 13.73 -21.92
N GLN A 314 -5.06 13.47 -21.30
CA GLN A 314 -5.92 14.52 -20.74
C GLN A 314 -5.19 15.36 -19.67
N SER A 315 -4.39 14.72 -18.82
CA SER A 315 -3.60 15.40 -17.80
C SER A 315 -2.49 16.26 -18.41
N ALA A 316 -1.87 15.79 -19.49
CA ALA A 316 -0.84 16.53 -20.23
C ALA A 316 -1.44 17.76 -20.94
N PHE A 317 -2.62 17.63 -21.59
CA PHE A 317 -3.35 18.76 -22.16
C PHE A 317 -3.74 19.81 -21.11
N ARG A 318 -4.07 19.39 -19.91
CA ARG A 318 -4.34 20.28 -18.76
C ARG A 318 -3.06 20.87 -18.15
N ARG A 319 -1.89 20.62 -18.74
CA ARG A 319 -0.57 21.06 -18.28
C ARG A 319 -0.28 20.68 -16.84
N VAL A 320 -0.81 19.53 -16.38
CA VAL A 320 -0.48 19.01 -15.07
C VAL A 320 1.01 18.65 -15.04
N GLU A 321 1.70 19.15 -14.05
CA GLU A 321 3.14 19.00 -13.93
C GLU A 321 3.58 17.53 -13.91
N GLY A 322 4.57 17.18 -14.73
CA GLY A 322 5.07 15.82 -14.86
C GLY A 322 4.22 14.90 -15.73
N ALA A 323 3.02 15.30 -16.16
CA ALA A 323 2.12 14.43 -16.93
C ALA A 323 2.71 14.06 -18.29
N LEU A 324 3.40 14.99 -18.96
CA LEU A 324 4.02 14.73 -20.25
C LEU A 324 5.16 13.71 -20.16
N ILE A 325 6.03 13.86 -19.16
CA ILE A 325 7.13 12.91 -18.92
C ILE A 325 6.57 11.53 -18.60
N PHE A 326 5.57 11.48 -17.71
CA PHE A 326 4.91 10.23 -17.35
C PHE A 326 4.26 9.57 -18.58
N LEU A 327 3.62 10.34 -19.44
CA LEU A 327 3.01 9.87 -20.69
C LEU A 327 4.07 9.25 -21.62
N LEU A 328 5.16 9.98 -21.91
CA LEU A 328 6.22 9.50 -22.80
C LEU A 328 6.84 8.19 -22.32
N VAL A 329 7.12 8.08 -21.02
CA VAL A 329 7.71 6.87 -20.45
C VAL A 329 6.71 5.71 -20.41
N SER A 330 5.42 6.02 -20.17
CA SER A 330 4.36 5.02 -20.26
C SER A 330 4.15 4.50 -21.68
N MET A 331 4.40 5.33 -22.72
CA MET A 331 4.43 4.88 -24.11
C MET A 331 5.54 3.86 -24.35
N VAL A 332 6.75 4.12 -23.87
CA VAL A 332 7.85 3.16 -23.95
C VAL A 332 7.48 1.85 -23.26
N ALA A 333 6.95 1.94 -22.04
CA ALA A 333 6.47 0.74 -21.31
C ALA A 333 5.38 -0.01 -22.08
N LEU A 334 4.41 0.70 -22.67
CA LEU A 334 3.36 0.08 -23.48
C LEU A 334 3.92 -0.67 -24.68
N VAL A 335 4.87 -0.06 -25.41
CA VAL A 335 5.52 -0.71 -26.56
C VAL A 335 6.22 -1.99 -26.14
N THR A 336 6.96 -1.98 -25.02
CA THR A 336 7.64 -3.18 -24.51
C THR A 336 6.65 -4.26 -24.05
N VAL A 337 5.53 -3.87 -23.41
CA VAL A 337 4.46 -4.80 -23.00
C VAL A 337 3.76 -5.41 -24.24
N ILE A 338 3.48 -4.61 -25.25
CA ILE A 338 2.91 -5.12 -26.52
C ILE A 338 3.89 -6.08 -27.19
N ASN A 339 5.17 -5.73 -27.26
CA ASN A 339 6.18 -6.66 -27.80
C ASN A 339 6.20 -7.98 -27.02
N ASP A 340 6.18 -7.93 -25.70
CA ASP A 340 6.19 -9.15 -24.89
C ASP A 340 4.90 -9.96 -25.06
N PHE A 341 3.75 -9.29 -25.19
CA PHE A 341 2.49 -9.96 -25.53
C PHE A 341 2.59 -10.70 -26.87
N LEU A 342 3.15 -10.05 -27.88
CA LEU A 342 3.39 -10.69 -29.20
C LEU A 342 4.42 -11.82 -29.09
N TYR A 343 5.50 -11.62 -28.35
CA TYR A 343 6.54 -12.63 -28.15
C TYR A 343 6.00 -13.88 -27.43
N PHE A 344 5.25 -13.71 -26.35
CA PHE A 344 4.67 -14.85 -25.63
C PHE A 344 3.55 -15.55 -26.41
N ASN A 345 2.95 -14.89 -27.40
CA ASN A 345 2.03 -15.53 -28.34
C ASN A 345 2.73 -16.08 -29.59
N GLU A 346 4.08 -16.00 -29.68
CA GLU A 346 4.89 -16.47 -30.80
C GLU A 346 4.67 -15.67 -32.12
N TRP A 347 4.13 -14.44 -32.00
CA TRP A 347 3.91 -13.55 -33.14
C TRP A 347 5.07 -12.58 -33.40
N SER A 348 6.05 -12.50 -32.48
CA SER A 348 7.26 -11.69 -32.59
C SER A 348 8.50 -12.50 -32.24
N PRO A 349 9.63 -12.37 -32.99
CA PRO A 349 10.89 -12.99 -32.64
C PRO A 349 11.71 -12.21 -31.62
N ILE A 350 11.29 -10.98 -31.28
CA ILE A 350 11.98 -10.10 -30.35
C ILE A 350 11.73 -10.62 -28.93
N GLY A 351 12.77 -10.93 -28.18
CA GLY A 351 12.67 -11.49 -26.82
C GLY A 351 11.90 -10.62 -25.83
N ASN A 352 11.89 -11.04 -24.57
CA ASN A 352 11.25 -10.33 -23.47
C ASN A 352 11.94 -8.97 -23.24
N THR A 353 11.23 -7.86 -23.48
CA THR A 353 11.74 -6.48 -23.39
C THR A 353 11.12 -5.67 -22.26
N SER A 354 10.03 -6.16 -21.65
CA SER A 354 9.33 -5.43 -20.58
C SER A 354 10.18 -5.12 -19.35
N PRO A 355 11.16 -5.96 -18.92
CA PRO A 355 12.03 -5.60 -17.81
C PRO A 355 12.82 -4.31 -18.06
N LEU A 356 13.32 -4.12 -19.29
CA LEU A 356 14.04 -2.91 -19.70
C LEU A 356 13.10 -1.70 -19.77
N GLY A 357 11.92 -1.88 -20.39
CA GLY A 357 10.89 -0.84 -20.43
C GLY A 357 10.44 -0.40 -19.03
N LEU A 358 10.30 -1.36 -18.12
CA LEU A 358 9.96 -1.12 -16.73
C LEU A 358 11.11 -0.40 -15.99
N LEU A 359 12.35 -0.75 -16.24
CA LEU A 359 13.51 -0.07 -15.65
C LEU A 359 13.56 1.41 -16.09
N VAL A 360 13.36 1.68 -17.39
CA VAL A 360 13.28 3.04 -17.92
C VAL A 360 12.12 3.81 -17.27
N PHE A 361 10.95 3.18 -17.20
CA PHE A 361 9.77 3.74 -16.51
C PHE A 361 10.08 4.07 -15.04
N THR A 362 10.73 3.13 -14.33
CA THR A 362 11.05 3.27 -12.92
C THR A 362 12.06 4.38 -12.65
N ILE A 363 13.10 4.49 -13.48
CA ILE A 363 14.10 5.57 -13.39
C ILE A 363 13.43 6.93 -13.62
N ALA A 364 12.58 7.04 -14.63
CA ALA A 364 11.87 8.29 -14.90
C ALA A 364 10.93 8.67 -13.75
N GLN A 365 10.25 7.69 -13.13
CA GLN A 365 9.43 7.92 -11.95
C GLN A 365 10.28 8.38 -10.75
N MET A 366 11.46 7.82 -10.57
CA MET A 366 12.40 8.22 -9.54
C MET A 366 12.83 9.68 -9.71
N ILE A 367 13.13 10.10 -10.96
CA ILE A 367 13.46 11.49 -11.29
C ILE A 367 12.25 12.41 -11.00
N LEU A 368 11.05 12.00 -11.41
CA LEU A 368 9.83 12.77 -11.23
C LEU A 368 9.45 12.92 -9.74
N LEU A 369 9.61 11.86 -8.97
CA LEU A 369 9.38 11.86 -7.52
C LEU A 369 10.47 12.66 -6.80
N SER A 370 11.74 12.53 -7.21
CA SER A 370 12.85 13.31 -6.70
C SER A 370 12.65 14.81 -6.98
N SER A 371 12.21 15.18 -8.18
CA SER A 371 11.93 16.58 -8.50
C SER A 371 10.79 17.16 -7.65
N ARG A 372 9.74 16.38 -7.41
CA ARG A 372 8.65 16.76 -6.49
C ARG A 372 9.15 16.89 -5.04
N PHE A 373 9.99 15.96 -4.61
CA PHE A 373 10.59 16.00 -3.28
C PHE A 373 11.50 17.22 -3.13
N THR A 374 12.38 17.46 -4.09
CA THR A 374 13.28 18.64 -4.10
C THR A 374 12.48 19.95 -4.05
N ARG A 375 11.39 20.04 -4.80
CA ARG A 375 10.52 21.23 -4.73
C ARG A 375 9.78 21.36 -3.40
N SER A 376 9.33 20.24 -2.81
CA SER A 376 8.73 20.28 -1.47
C SER A 376 9.76 20.78 -0.45
N VAL A 377 11.00 20.26 -0.51
CA VAL A 377 12.10 20.69 0.38
C VAL A 377 12.49 22.14 0.09
N SER A 378 12.63 22.54 -1.19
CA SER A 378 12.98 23.92 -1.53
C SER A 378 11.87 24.91 -1.15
N ASN A 379 10.60 24.50 -1.18
CA ASN A 379 9.50 25.31 -0.66
C ASN A 379 9.56 25.42 0.88
N GLU A 380 9.84 24.31 1.57
CA GLU A 380 10.06 24.35 3.03
C GLU A 380 11.29 25.21 3.39
N GLU A 381 12.40 25.08 2.63
CA GLU A 381 13.58 25.93 2.82
C GLU A 381 13.30 27.40 2.47
N ARG A 382 12.49 27.67 1.44
CA ARG A 382 12.07 29.04 1.11
C ARG A 382 11.26 29.64 2.25
N ILE A 383 10.28 28.89 2.76
CA ILE A 383 9.47 29.33 3.90
C ILE A 383 10.36 29.50 5.14
N ALA A 384 11.30 28.58 5.38
CA ALA A 384 12.26 28.70 6.47
C ALA A 384 13.17 29.94 6.31
N ARG A 385 13.64 30.24 5.08
CA ARG A 385 14.43 31.45 4.80
C ARG A 385 13.60 32.73 4.94
N GLU A 386 12.35 32.73 4.45
CA GLU A 386 11.41 33.85 4.66
C GLU A 386 11.16 34.06 6.15
N LEU A 387 10.98 32.98 6.91
CA LEU A 387 10.85 33.02 8.38
C LEU A 387 12.15 33.55 9.04
N GLN A 388 13.31 33.13 8.52
CA GLN A 388 14.61 33.58 9.01
C GLN A 388 14.86 35.07 8.70
N VAL A 389 14.45 35.54 7.53
CA VAL A 389 14.53 36.99 7.16
C VAL A 389 13.55 37.80 8.03
N VAL A 390 12.34 37.25 8.29
CA VAL A 390 11.40 37.90 9.21
C VAL A 390 11.97 37.95 10.64
N ASN A 391 12.56 36.81 11.09
CA ASN A 391 13.24 36.75 12.39
C ASN A 391 14.45 37.67 12.46
N GLN A 392 15.24 37.80 11.36
CA GLN A 392 16.33 38.76 11.32
C GLN A 392 15.87 40.20 11.38
N LYS A 393 14.81 40.56 10.64
CA LYS A 393 14.17 41.88 10.77
C LYS A 393 13.59 42.11 12.17
N LEU A 394 13.02 41.06 12.78
CA LEU A 394 12.54 41.15 14.16
C LEU A 394 13.71 41.34 15.14
N THR A 395 14.82 40.65 14.89
CA THR A 395 16.04 40.80 15.72
C THR A 395 16.68 42.16 15.53
N GLU A 396 16.76 42.70 14.30
CA GLU A 396 17.20 44.08 14.05
C GLU A 396 16.29 45.12 14.70
N MET A 397 14.97 44.90 14.64
CA MET A 397 14.00 45.75 15.30
C MET A 397 14.13 45.66 16.83
N ASN A 398 14.39 44.42 17.35
CA ASN A 398 14.66 44.22 18.79
C ASN A 398 15.99 44.88 19.21
N MET A 399 17.07 44.76 18.39
CA MET A 399 18.32 45.46 18.71
C MET A 399 18.17 46.98 18.71
N ASN A 400 17.41 47.53 17.76
CA ASN A 400 17.07 48.96 17.76
C ASN A 400 16.19 49.34 18.98
N LEU A 401 15.30 48.41 19.40
CA LEU A 401 14.53 48.61 20.63
C LEU A 401 15.42 48.49 21.86
N GLU A 402 16.35 47.53 21.90
CA GLU A 402 17.32 47.40 23.00
C GLU A 402 18.25 48.59 23.10
N GLN A 403 18.67 49.17 21.95
CA GLN A 403 19.48 50.38 21.96
C GLN A 403 18.68 51.60 22.51
N THR A 404 17.39 51.66 22.16
CA THR A 404 16.46 52.66 22.73
C THR A 404 16.17 52.42 24.21
N VAL A 405 16.18 51.14 24.64
CA VAL A 405 15.99 50.76 26.04
C VAL A 405 17.27 50.95 26.86
N GLN A 406 18.48 50.81 26.27
CA GLN A 406 19.72 51.13 26.98
C GLN A 406 19.81 52.61 27.35
N GLU A 407 19.24 53.51 26.58
CA GLU A 407 19.15 54.95 26.95
C GLU A 407 18.17 55.18 28.12
N ARG A 408 17.32 54.19 28.43
CA ARG A 408 16.41 54.22 29.57
C ARG A 408 16.83 53.31 30.74
N THR A 409 18.12 52.95 30.83
CA THR A 409 18.61 51.92 31.78
C THR A 409 18.47 52.25 33.27
N HIS A 410 18.04 53.43 33.62
CA HIS A 410 17.67 53.71 35.03
C HIS A 410 16.32 53.13 35.45
N ALA A 411 15.48 52.75 34.46
CA ALA A 411 14.18 52.06 34.74
C ALA A 411 14.34 50.50 34.78
N LEU A 412 15.54 50.01 34.46
CA LEU A 412 15.79 48.56 34.24
C LEU A 412 15.88 47.75 35.51
N SER A 413 16.18 48.37 36.65
CA SER A 413 16.17 47.67 37.98
C SER A 413 14.80 47.11 38.32
N VAL A 414 13.70 47.83 37.97
CA VAL A 414 12.34 47.37 38.21
C VAL A 414 11.90 46.36 37.19
N ALA A 415 12.34 46.50 35.89
CA ALA A 415 12.01 45.55 34.85
C ALA A 415 12.74 44.18 35.03
N HIS A 416 13.94 44.18 35.66
CA HIS A 416 14.70 42.95 35.93
C HIS A 416 13.96 42.01 36.93
N ASP A 417 13.33 42.58 37.96
CA ASP A 417 12.56 41.76 38.90
C ASP A 417 11.28 41.23 38.26
N GLN A 418 10.64 42.02 37.39
CA GLN A 418 9.50 41.55 36.61
C GLN A 418 9.88 40.49 35.57
N LEU A 419 11.05 40.61 34.92
CA LEU A 419 11.57 39.63 33.99
C LEU A 419 11.88 38.30 34.70
N ARG A 420 12.40 38.37 35.94
CA ARG A 420 12.71 37.21 36.77
C ARG A 420 11.45 36.43 37.16
N MET A 421 10.40 37.14 37.56
CA MET A 421 9.09 36.54 37.85
C MET A 421 8.46 35.89 36.59
N SER A 422 8.60 36.55 35.43
CA SER A 422 8.08 36.06 34.17
C SER A 422 8.85 34.81 33.67
N TYR A 423 10.17 34.74 33.94
CA TYR A 423 11.03 33.59 33.63
C TYR A 423 10.68 32.36 34.48
N ASP A 424 10.39 32.57 35.76
CA ASP A 424 9.95 31.50 36.66
C ASP A 424 8.58 30.97 36.23
N GLN A 425 7.67 31.85 35.77
CA GLN A 425 6.40 31.42 35.20
C GLN A 425 6.56 30.63 33.88
N LEU A 426 7.51 31.04 33.02
CA LEU A 426 7.79 30.33 31.78
C LEU A 426 8.40 28.94 32.03
N LEU A 427 9.28 28.80 33.01
CA LEU A 427 9.85 27.54 33.48
C LEU A 427 8.77 26.59 34.01
N HIS A 428 7.82 27.11 34.75
CA HIS A 428 6.64 26.35 35.22
C HIS A 428 5.76 25.91 34.05
N SER A 429 5.54 26.77 33.04
CA SER A 429 4.78 26.46 31.84
C SER A 429 5.45 25.38 30.98
N GLU A 430 6.79 25.46 30.81
CA GLU A 430 7.56 24.46 30.06
C GLU A 430 7.59 23.09 30.74
N GLN A 431 7.70 23.09 32.07
CA GLN A 431 7.59 21.85 32.87
C GLN A 431 6.19 21.25 32.75
N GLY A 432 5.16 22.09 32.75
CA GLY A 432 3.78 21.68 32.47
C GLY A 432 3.67 20.99 31.09
N ARG A 433 4.24 21.60 30.04
CA ARG A 433 4.21 21.08 28.68
C ARG A 433 4.95 19.76 28.53
N LYS A 434 6.10 19.58 29.20
CA LYS A 434 6.85 18.30 29.23
C LYS A 434 6.08 17.19 29.92
N LYS A 435 5.42 17.51 31.06
CA LYS A 435 4.55 16.55 31.74
C LYS A 435 3.36 16.17 30.86
N LEU A 436 2.75 17.13 30.19
CA LEU A 436 1.65 16.93 29.24
C LEU A 436 2.03 15.91 28.17
N LEU A 437 3.16 16.11 27.46
CA LEU A 437 3.64 15.22 26.42
C LEU A 437 3.92 13.80 26.94
N SER A 438 4.40 13.68 28.17
CA SER A 438 4.66 12.38 28.79
C SER A 438 3.37 11.61 29.08
N TYR A 439 2.33 12.28 29.62
CA TYR A 439 1.02 11.66 29.85
C TYR A 439 0.34 11.26 28.56
N LEU A 440 0.39 12.11 27.53
CA LEU A 440 -0.21 11.84 26.23
C LEU A 440 0.45 10.63 25.54
N THR A 441 1.79 10.53 25.61
CA THR A 441 2.51 9.39 25.05
C THR A 441 2.14 8.08 25.74
N HIS A 442 1.92 8.13 27.04
CA HIS A 442 1.48 6.99 27.82
C HIS A 442 0.06 6.58 27.44
N ASP A 443 -0.87 7.54 27.38
CA ASP A 443 -2.29 7.29 27.15
C ASP A 443 -2.59 6.89 25.68
N LEU A 444 -1.75 7.28 24.72
CA LEU A 444 -1.82 6.80 23.35
C LEU A 444 -1.24 5.39 23.17
N ARG A 445 -0.22 5.04 23.96
CA ARG A 445 0.44 3.73 23.82
C ARG A 445 -0.47 2.57 24.25
N LEU A 446 -1.28 2.74 25.28
CA LEU A 446 -2.17 1.70 25.81
C LEU A 446 -3.20 1.22 24.78
N PRO A 447 -4.03 2.09 24.18
CA PRO A 447 -5.00 1.64 23.17
C PRO A 447 -4.33 1.10 21.88
N LEU A 448 -3.17 1.67 21.49
CA LEU A 448 -2.38 1.17 20.36
C LEU A 448 -1.88 -0.26 20.59
N SER A 449 -1.33 -0.54 21.77
CA SER A 449 -0.87 -1.88 22.14
C SER A 449 -2.02 -2.89 22.23
N SER A 450 -3.18 -2.45 22.75
CA SER A 450 -4.37 -3.30 22.81
C SER A 450 -4.90 -3.62 21.40
N MET A 451 -4.93 -2.64 20.52
CA MET A 451 -5.32 -2.84 19.11
C MET A 451 -4.39 -3.85 18.42
N LEU A 452 -3.07 -3.70 18.60
CA LEU A 452 -2.09 -4.62 18.02
C LEU A 452 -2.36 -6.07 18.48
N GLY A 453 -2.58 -6.26 19.78
CA GLY A 453 -2.89 -7.59 20.33
C GLY A 453 -4.21 -8.18 19.80
N TYR A 454 -5.26 -7.34 19.57
CA TYR A 454 -6.49 -7.80 18.97
C TYR A 454 -6.33 -8.11 17.47
N VAL A 455 -5.54 -7.34 16.74
CA VAL A 455 -5.19 -7.60 15.34
C VAL A 455 -4.44 -8.93 15.21
N GLU A 456 -3.43 -9.15 16.07
CA GLU A 456 -2.71 -10.43 16.13
C GLU A 456 -3.65 -11.59 16.48
N ALA A 457 -4.54 -11.41 17.47
CA ALA A 457 -5.51 -12.43 17.85
C ALA A 457 -6.49 -12.78 16.72
N VAL A 458 -6.86 -11.83 15.88
CA VAL A 458 -7.68 -12.04 14.68
C VAL A 458 -6.87 -12.71 13.57
N GLN A 459 -5.65 -12.27 13.33
CA GLN A 459 -4.76 -12.83 12.30
C GLN A 459 -4.37 -14.29 12.60
N ASP A 460 -4.04 -14.56 13.87
CA ASP A 460 -3.65 -15.89 14.33
C ASP A 460 -4.86 -16.83 14.61
N ASN A 461 -6.06 -16.31 14.39
CA ASN A 461 -7.31 -17.06 14.56
C ASN A 461 -7.44 -17.74 15.93
N VAL A 462 -6.95 -17.07 16.99
CA VAL A 462 -6.79 -17.63 18.36
C VAL A 462 -8.14 -18.06 18.96
N LYS A 463 -9.23 -17.32 18.67
CA LYS A 463 -10.61 -17.64 19.06
C LYS A 463 -11.58 -17.11 17.99
N PRO A 464 -11.86 -17.89 16.94
CA PRO A 464 -12.71 -17.48 15.81
C PRO A 464 -14.09 -16.95 16.23
N GLU A 465 -14.65 -17.52 17.29
CA GLU A 465 -15.95 -17.14 17.85
C GLU A 465 -15.96 -15.73 18.48
N ARG A 466 -14.78 -15.13 18.68
CA ARG A 466 -14.62 -13.79 19.26
C ARG A 466 -14.11 -12.75 18.26
N ASN A 467 -13.93 -13.11 17.01
CA ASN A 467 -13.39 -12.20 15.99
C ASN A 467 -14.24 -10.93 15.85
N GLU A 468 -15.55 -11.04 15.91
CA GLU A 468 -16.47 -9.92 15.84
C GLU A 468 -16.32 -8.99 17.07
N GLN A 469 -16.09 -9.58 18.24
CA GLN A 469 -15.80 -8.85 19.47
C GLN A 469 -14.44 -8.15 19.43
N TYR A 470 -13.42 -8.80 18.88
CA TYR A 470 -12.08 -8.20 18.70
C TYR A 470 -12.10 -7.04 17.70
N LEU A 471 -12.82 -7.19 16.58
CA LEU A 471 -13.02 -6.11 15.61
C LEU A 471 -13.77 -4.94 16.22
N LYS A 472 -14.78 -5.19 17.07
CA LYS A 472 -15.46 -4.15 17.84
C LYS A 472 -14.50 -3.41 18.75
N TYR A 473 -13.66 -4.09 19.51
CA TYR A 473 -12.65 -3.47 20.37
C TYR A 473 -11.59 -2.68 19.59
N ILE A 474 -11.15 -3.16 18.43
CA ILE A 474 -10.24 -2.41 17.54
C ILE A 474 -10.91 -1.11 17.11
N ARG A 475 -12.17 -1.18 16.67
CA ARG A 475 -12.95 -0.01 16.26
C ARG A 475 -13.10 1.00 17.40
N GLU A 476 -13.47 0.54 18.59
CA GLU A 476 -13.66 1.37 19.77
C GLU A 476 -12.34 2.08 20.15
N ASN A 477 -11.22 1.36 20.14
CA ASN A 477 -9.91 1.96 20.43
C ASN A 477 -9.44 2.93 19.34
N THR A 478 -9.75 2.66 18.06
CA THR A 478 -9.48 3.60 16.96
C THR A 478 -10.25 4.91 17.13
N ILE A 479 -11.53 4.83 17.45
CA ILE A 479 -12.38 6.00 17.70
C ILE A 479 -11.84 6.79 18.92
N ARG A 480 -11.41 6.08 19.95
CA ARG A 480 -10.84 6.68 21.16
C ARG A 480 -9.53 7.44 20.87
N ILE A 481 -8.62 6.84 20.08
CA ILE A 481 -7.37 7.51 19.66
C ILE A 481 -7.67 8.76 18.86
N ASN A 482 -8.60 8.67 17.91
CA ASN A 482 -8.99 9.82 17.09
C ASN A 482 -9.52 10.97 17.96
N ARG A 483 -10.37 10.65 18.94
CA ARG A 483 -10.87 11.63 19.91
C ARG A 483 -9.74 12.27 20.74
N MET A 484 -8.77 11.48 21.21
CA MET A 484 -7.60 12.02 21.94
C MET A 484 -6.75 12.94 21.07
N ILE A 485 -6.58 12.62 19.78
CA ILE A 485 -5.87 13.47 18.82
C ILE A 485 -6.61 14.77 18.58
N GLU A 486 -7.94 14.74 18.48
CA GLU A 486 -8.78 15.93 18.33
C GLU A 486 -8.71 16.83 19.57
N GLU A 487 -8.81 16.27 20.78
CA GLU A 487 -8.67 16.99 22.04
C GLU A 487 -7.29 17.64 22.18
N LEU A 488 -6.22 16.92 21.76
CA LEU A 488 -4.86 17.43 21.76
C LEU A 488 -4.67 18.56 20.74
N SER A 489 -5.21 18.39 19.54
CA SER A 489 -5.17 19.41 18.50
C SER A 489 -5.86 20.69 18.97
N TYR A 490 -7.01 20.56 19.62
CA TYR A 490 -7.74 21.70 20.16
C TYR A 490 -6.94 22.44 21.24
N LEU A 491 -6.32 21.70 22.17
CA LEU A 491 -5.46 22.29 23.21
C LEU A 491 -4.25 23.01 22.63
N SER A 492 -3.60 22.43 21.60
CA SER A 492 -2.47 23.05 20.90
C SER A 492 -2.87 24.37 20.22
N HIS A 493 -4.06 24.42 19.64
CA HIS A 493 -4.60 25.64 19.03
C HIS A 493 -4.99 26.70 20.08
N LEU A 494 -5.46 26.28 21.25
CA LEU A 494 -5.72 27.20 22.38
C LEU A 494 -4.43 27.84 22.91
N GLU A 495 -3.36 27.08 23.06
CA GLU A 495 -2.04 27.57 23.53
C GLU A 495 -1.39 28.55 22.54
N THR A 496 -1.68 28.40 21.25
CA THR A 496 -1.16 29.29 20.19
C THR A 496 -2.05 30.51 19.92
N GLY A 497 -3.19 30.65 20.65
CA GLY A 497 -4.16 31.73 20.44
C GLY A 497 -4.84 31.71 19.06
N GLN A 498 -4.83 30.55 18.39
CA GLN A 498 -5.33 30.38 17.01
C GLN A 498 -6.79 29.88 16.95
N VAL A 499 -7.47 29.74 18.08
CA VAL A 499 -8.87 29.33 18.08
C VAL A 499 -9.75 30.51 17.69
N THR A 500 -10.35 30.45 16.52
CA THR A 500 -11.39 31.39 16.10
C THR A 500 -12.75 30.80 16.43
N TYR A 501 -13.58 31.60 17.16
CA TYR A 501 -14.96 31.21 17.46
C TYR A 501 -15.91 31.90 16.48
N HIS A 502 -16.85 31.15 15.95
CA HIS A 502 -17.91 31.66 15.07
C HIS A 502 -19.15 31.98 15.87
N MET A 503 -19.15 33.20 16.49
CA MET A 503 -20.23 33.65 17.35
C MET A 503 -21.41 34.18 16.54
N GLU A 504 -22.54 33.46 16.57
CA GLU A 504 -23.81 33.87 15.93
C GLU A 504 -24.92 34.03 16.96
N PRO A 505 -25.92 34.86 16.67
CA PRO A 505 -27.07 34.99 17.55
C PRO A 505 -27.99 33.76 17.47
N VAL A 506 -28.14 33.04 18.58
CA VAL A 506 -28.88 31.77 18.62
C VAL A 506 -29.87 31.82 19.78
N GLN A 507 -31.07 31.28 19.57
CA GLN A 507 -32.05 31.07 20.63
C GLN A 507 -31.64 29.87 21.48
N VAL A 508 -31.33 30.08 22.75
CA VAL A 508 -30.77 29.05 23.64
C VAL A 508 -31.71 27.86 23.80
N ALA A 509 -33.03 28.09 23.89
CA ALA A 509 -34.01 27.02 23.98
C ALA A 509 -34.04 26.14 22.71
N HIS A 510 -33.90 26.76 21.55
CA HIS A 510 -33.83 26.02 20.27
C HIS A 510 -32.56 25.15 20.17
N PHE A 511 -31.43 25.73 20.56
CA PHE A 511 -30.17 24.99 20.66
C PHE A 511 -30.29 23.77 21.58
N LEU A 512 -30.89 23.92 22.75
CA LEU A 512 -31.06 22.82 23.72
C LEU A 512 -32.02 21.73 23.21
N ARG A 513 -33.07 22.09 22.45
CA ARG A 513 -33.95 21.10 21.80
C ARG A 513 -33.17 20.29 20.75
N GLN A 514 -32.42 20.97 19.88
CA GLN A 514 -31.59 20.30 18.89
C GLN A 514 -30.54 19.37 19.53
N PHE A 515 -29.90 19.84 20.60
CA PHE A 515 -28.97 19.04 21.37
C PHE A 515 -29.65 17.80 21.98
N TYR A 516 -30.83 17.98 22.56
CA TYR A 516 -31.60 16.89 23.14
C TYR A 516 -31.96 15.84 22.08
N ASP A 517 -32.55 16.26 20.95
CA ASP A 517 -32.94 15.37 19.85
C ASP A 517 -31.73 14.60 19.28
N GLN A 518 -30.60 15.26 19.20
CA GLN A 518 -29.36 14.65 18.67
C GLN A 518 -28.80 13.55 19.58
N TYR A 519 -28.90 13.74 20.90
CA TYR A 519 -28.27 12.83 21.87
C TYR A 519 -29.24 11.96 22.65
N GLU A 520 -30.54 12.10 22.44
CA GLU A 520 -31.57 11.31 23.13
C GLU A 520 -31.36 9.81 23.00
N LEU A 521 -31.13 9.33 21.79
CA LEU A 521 -30.89 7.91 21.55
C LEU A 521 -29.60 7.42 22.23
N VAL A 522 -28.54 8.23 22.21
CA VAL A 522 -27.25 7.88 22.82
C VAL A 522 -27.34 7.73 24.33
N VAL A 523 -28.11 8.64 24.99
CA VAL A 523 -28.33 8.60 26.43
C VAL A 523 -29.24 7.44 26.80
N ARG A 524 -30.28 7.17 26.01
CA ARG A 524 -31.20 6.03 26.21
C ARG A 524 -30.53 4.68 25.99
N ASP A 525 -29.61 4.57 25.00
CA ASP A 525 -28.82 3.38 24.79
C ASP A 525 -27.89 3.04 25.97
N ALA A 526 -27.56 4.06 26.77
CA ALA A 526 -26.86 3.91 28.05
C ALA A 526 -27.81 3.51 29.21
N GLU A 527 -29.09 3.18 28.91
CA GLU A 527 -30.13 2.81 29.88
C GLU A 527 -30.42 3.94 30.89
N LEU A 528 -30.35 5.19 30.47
CA LEU A 528 -30.63 6.38 31.30
C LEU A 528 -31.87 7.10 30.77
N ASP A 529 -32.65 7.69 31.70
CA ASP A 529 -33.73 8.57 31.34
C ASP A 529 -33.18 9.98 31.03
N PHE A 530 -33.40 10.45 29.81
CA PHE A 530 -33.00 11.78 29.38
C PHE A 530 -34.21 12.72 29.44
N VAL A 531 -34.09 13.83 30.13
CA VAL A 531 -35.22 14.76 30.36
C VAL A 531 -34.80 16.18 29.98
N LEU A 532 -35.59 16.83 29.12
CA LEU A 532 -35.41 18.25 28.79
C LEU A 532 -36.48 19.09 29.52
N ASP A 533 -36.03 20.02 30.36
CA ASP A 533 -36.88 20.92 31.16
C ASP A 533 -36.54 22.38 30.81
N ILE A 534 -37.18 22.90 29.78
CA ILE A 534 -36.95 24.29 29.32
C ILE A 534 -38.10 25.24 29.64
N GLY A 535 -39.00 24.84 30.55
CA GLY A 535 -40.12 25.66 31.03
C GLY A 535 -41.20 25.97 29.96
N GLU A 536 -42.42 26.13 30.37
CA GLU A 536 -43.57 26.46 29.47
C GLU A 536 -43.56 27.95 29.02
N ALA A 537 -42.45 28.68 29.17
CA ALA A 537 -42.36 30.13 28.98
C ALA A 537 -42.50 30.63 27.53
N GLU A 538 -42.60 29.73 26.53
CA GLU A 538 -42.73 30.14 25.12
C GLU A 538 -44.17 30.47 24.68
N ASP A 539 -45.22 30.08 25.44
CA ASP A 539 -46.60 30.26 24.99
C ASP A 539 -47.25 31.60 25.44
N GLN A 540 -46.56 32.41 26.24
CA GLN A 540 -47.13 33.68 26.75
C GLN A 540 -46.18 34.90 26.62
N GLY A 541 -45.66 35.19 25.41
CA GLY A 541 -45.11 36.51 25.10
C GLY A 541 -43.82 36.93 25.84
N THR A 542 -43.11 36.03 26.47
CA THR A 542 -41.82 36.30 27.11
C THR A 542 -40.73 36.42 26.03
N PRO A 543 -39.83 37.42 26.02
CA PRO A 543 -38.79 37.58 25.02
C PRO A 543 -37.84 36.36 25.07
N SER A 544 -37.68 35.67 23.93
CA SER A 544 -36.82 34.49 23.79
C SER A 544 -35.38 34.80 24.22
N LEU A 545 -34.77 33.95 25.03
CA LEU A 545 -33.37 34.07 25.44
C LEU A 545 -32.44 33.87 24.24
N MET A 546 -31.91 35.00 23.72
CA MET A 546 -30.96 35.01 22.63
C MET A 546 -29.55 35.22 23.18
N ALA A 547 -28.59 34.40 22.76
CA ALA A 547 -27.18 34.55 23.11
C ALA A 547 -26.27 34.47 21.86
N ARG A 548 -25.15 35.17 21.90
CA ARG A 548 -24.14 35.01 20.88
C ARG A 548 -23.28 33.81 21.21
N MET A 549 -23.35 32.76 20.38
CA MET A 549 -22.61 31.53 20.64
C MET A 549 -22.13 30.87 19.38
N ASP A 550 -21.03 30.16 19.50
CA ASP A 550 -20.58 29.19 18.53
C ASP A 550 -21.28 27.86 18.85
N VAL A 551 -22.26 27.50 18.03
CA VAL A 551 -23.14 26.34 18.23
C VAL A 551 -22.33 25.06 18.33
N GLN A 552 -21.34 24.86 17.46
CA GLN A 552 -20.53 23.64 17.44
C GLN A 552 -19.66 23.49 18.69
N ARG A 553 -19.07 24.60 19.15
CA ARG A 553 -18.24 24.58 20.34
C ARG A 553 -19.05 24.41 21.60
N LEU A 554 -20.22 25.09 21.67
CA LEU A 554 -21.10 24.93 22.82
C LEU A 554 -21.73 23.54 22.89
N ASP A 555 -22.07 22.94 21.73
CA ASP A 555 -22.47 21.53 21.64
C ASP A 555 -21.40 20.62 22.23
N GLN A 556 -20.15 20.82 21.85
CA GLN A 556 -18.99 20.08 22.38
C GLN A 556 -18.87 20.25 23.91
N ALA A 557 -19.04 21.47 24.44
CA ALA A 557 -18.96 21.73 25.87
C ALA A 557 -20.08 21.04 26.64
N LEU A 558 -21.30 21.14 26.14
CA LEU A 558 -22.48 20.52 26.73
C LEU A 558 -22.40 18.98 26.67
N PHE A 559 -21.96 18.45 25.55
CA PHE A 559 -21.76 17.00 25.39
C PHE A 559 -20.68 16.45 26.34
N ASN A 560 -19.63 17.21 26.62
CA ASN A 560 -18.62 16.79 27.61
C ASN A 560 -19.22 16.63 29.01
N ILE A 561 -20.16 17.50 29.39
CA ILE A 561 -20.87 17.39 30.68
C ILE A 561 -21.84 16.21 30.65
N VAL A 562 -22.67 16.09 29.61
CA VAL A 562 -23.64 14.99 29.46
C VAL A 562 -22.93 13.64 29.38
N SER A 563 -21.80 13.54 28.66
CA SER A 563 -20.99 12.33 28.60
C SER A 563 -20.41 11.93 29.97
N ASN A 564 -20.04 12.90 30.80
CA ASN A 564 -19.66 12.63 32.18
C ASN A 564 -20.87 12.18 33.02
N ALA A 565 -22.02 12.81 32.88
CA ALA A 565 -23.25 12.38 33.53
C ALA A 565 -23.59 10.92 33.18
N MET A 566 -23.50 10.54 31.90
CA MET A 566 -23.72 9.18 31.45
C MET A 566 -22.74 8.16 32.07
N LYS A 567 -21.47 8.56 32.24
CA LYS A 567 -20.44 7.68 32.81
C LYS A 567 -20.61 7.40 34.29
N PHE A 568 -21.12 8.39 35.02
CA PHE A 568 -21.17 8.32 36.48
C PHE A 568 -22.57 8.07 37.02
N THR A 569 -23.60 7.98 36.15
CA THR A 569 -24.96 7.64 36.53
C THR A 569 -25.21 6.15 36.30
N PRO A 570 -25.68 5.41 37.31
CA PRO A 570 -26.05 4.00 37.14
C PRO A 570 -27.22 3.83 36.18
N SER A 571 -27.31 2.65 35.55
CA SER A 571 -28.47 2.24 34.73
C SER A 571 -29.80 2.50 35.48
N GLY A 572 -30.77 3.04 34.78
CA GLY A 572 -32.07 3.48 35.35
C GLY A 572 -32.04 4.87 36.03
N GLY A 573 -30.91 5.58 36.03
CA GLY A 573 -30.79 6.93 36.50
C GLY A 573 -31.31 7.97 35.51
N VAL A 574 -31.31 9.24 35.92
CA VAL A 574 -31.83 10.35 35.12
C VAL A 574 -30.75 11.37 34.85
N VAL A 575 -30.67 11.82 33.59
CA VAL A 575 -29.93 13.02 33.19
C VAL A 575 -30.91 14.06 32.70
N ARG A 576 -30.93 15.20 33.33
CA ARG A 576 -31.85 16.28 33.02
C ARG A 576 -31.10 17.53 32.53
N ILE A 577 -31.56 18.11 31.44
CA ILE A 577 -31.11 19.43 30.97
C ILE A 577 -32.21 20.43 31.22
N GLY A 578 -31.87 21.51 31.93
CA GLY A 578 -32.78 22.62 32.23
C GLY A 578 -32.26 23.94 31.71
N LEU A 579 -33.17 24.87 31.46
CA LEU A 579 -32.85 26.26 31.12
C LEU A 579 -33.53 27.19 32.09
N VAL A 580 -32.74 28.10 32.73
CA VAL A 580 -33.22 29.09 33.66
C VAL A 580 -32.68 30.45 33.27
N GLU A 581 -33.51 31.47 33.31
CA GLU A 581 -33.09 32.86 33.17
C GLU A 581 -32.63 33.41 34.54
N ASN A 582 -31.53 34.12 34.54
CA ASN A 582 -31.06 34.85 35.72
C ASN A 582 -30.62 36.26 35.32
N GLU A 583 -30.92 37.23 36.15
CA GLU A 583 -30.53 38.63 35.91
C GLU A 583 -29.59 39.07 37.03
N VAL A 584 -28.41 39.56 36.64
CA VAL A 584 -27.38 40.05 37.57
C VAL A 584 -26.87 41.40 37.06
N ASN A 585 -27.01 42.45 37.85
CA ASN A 585 -26.55 43.80 37.51
C ASN A 585 -27.08 44.33 36.17
N ASP A 586 -28.38 44.21 35.89
CA ASP A 586 -29.05 44.58 34.63
C ASP A 586 -28.57 43.79 33.39
N HIS A 587 -27.89 42.67 33.58
CA HIS A 587 -27.50 41.76 32.49
C HIS A 587 -28.22 40.43 32.63
N ARG A 588 -28.85 39.99 31.53
CA ARG A 588 -29.56 38.70 31.47
C ARG A 588 -28.62 37.59 31.08
N TYR A 589 -28.70 36.49 31.76
CA TYR A 589 -27.92 35.28 31.50
C TYR A 589 -28.85 34.09 31.28
N ALA A 590 -28.55 33.30 30.27
CA ALA A 590 -29.12 31.97 30.10
C ALA A 590 -28.28 30.98 30.90
N ILE A 591 -28.89 30.34 31.89
CA ILE A 591 -28.25 29.31 32.70
C ILE A 591 -28.73 27.93 32.20
N ILE A 592 -27.85 27.18 31.58
CA ILE A 592 -28.08 25.78 31.21
C ILE A 592 -27.66 24.93 32.39
N CYS A 593 -28.58 24.15 32.94
CA CYS A 593 -28.36 23.24 34.05
C CYS A 593 -28.34 21.81 33.51
N VAL A 594 -27.28 21.04 33.76
CA VAL A 594 -27.23 19.60 33.52
C VAL A 594 -27.17 18.93 34.89
N GLN A 595 -28.21 18.17 35.20
CA GLN A 595 -28.35 17.44 36.45
C GLN A 595 -28.28 15.95 36.17
N ASP A 596 -27.49 15.22 36.95
CA ASP A 596 -27.48 13.76 36.96
C ASP A 596 -27.86 13.21 38.33
N THR A 597 -28.29 11.96 38.33
CA THR A 597 -28.57 11.18 39.55
C THR A 597 -27.45 10.18 39.85
N GLY A 598 -26.22 10.53 39.49
CA GLY A 598 -25.06 9.69 39.64
C GLY A 598 -24.46 9.63 41.04
N THR A 599 -23.23 9.24 41.12
CA THR A 599 -22.50 9.02 42.37
C THR A 599 -22.08 10.32 43.07
N GLY A 600 -22.28 11.49 42.45
CA GLY A 600 -21.92 12.81 42.95
C GLY A 600 -20.40 13.08 43.00
N ILE A 601 -20.04 14.33 43.32
CA ILE A 601 -18.66 14.82 43.38
C ILE A 601 -18.41 15.35 44.81
N PRO A 602 -17.33 14.90 45.49
CA PRO A 602 -17.03 15.44 46.84
C PRO A 602 -16.81 16.95 46.81
N PRO A 603 -17.31 17.69 47.82
CA PRO A 603 -17.25 19.15 47.81
C PRO A 603 -15.85 19.75 47.72
N ASP A 604 -14.83 19.07 48.28
CA ASP A 604 -13.42 19.46 48.22
C ASP A 604 -12.83 19.31 46.82
N GLN A 605 -13.50 18.59 45.91
CA GLN A 605 -13.03 18.36 44.56
C GLN A 605 -13.68 19.30 43.52
N LEU A 606 -14.79 19.94 43.87
CA LEU A 606 -15.59 20.75 42.93
C LEU A 606 -14.81 21.90 42.26
N GLU A 607 -13.87 22.52 42.96
CA GLU A 607 -12.99 23.54 42.37
C GLU A 607 -11.94 22.96 41.41
N HIS A 608 -11.55 21.70 41.61
CA HIS A 608 -10.47 21.08 40.87
C HIS A 608 -10.91 20.35 39.59
N ILE A 609 -12.20 19.94 39.50
CA ILE A 609 -12.68 19.14 38.36
C ILE A 609 -12.56 19.87 37.01
N PHE A 610 -12.46 21.19 36.98
CA PHE A 610 -12.24 21.98 35.78
C PHE A 610 -10.77 22.25 35.47
N HIS A 611 -9.84 21.75 36.29
CA HIS A 611 -8.42 21.85 36.01
C HIS A 611 -8.03 20.82 34.94
N ARG A 612 -7.08 21.18 34.06
CA ARG A 612 -6.56 20.30 33.00
C ARG A 612 -5.92 19.05 33.61
N HIS A 613 -6.24 17.88 33.08
CA HIS A 613 -5.76 16.58 33.55
C HIS A 613 -6.15 16.20 34.95
N TYR A 614 -7.11 16.93 35.58
CA TYR A 614 -7.59 16.56 36.87
C TYR A 614 -8.51 15.33 36.77
N ARG A 615 -8.26 14.35 37.61
CA ARG A 615 -9.05 13.12 37.74
C ARG A 615 -9.18 12.80 39.19
N TYR A 616 -10.42 12.62 39.63
CA TYR A 616 -10.70 12.13 40.98
C TYR A 616 -10.90 10.60 40.92
N GLU A 617 -10.02 9.85 41.60
CA GLU A 617 -10.14 8.41 41.79
C GLU A 617 -10.72 8.14 43.17
N ARG A 618 -11.88 7.48 43.21
CA ARG A 618 -12.45 7.09 44.51
C ARG A 618 -11.66 5.94 45.10
N PRO A 619 -11.30 6.01 46.42
CA PRO A 619 -10.68 4.90 47.09
C PRO A 619 -11.65 3.70 47.13
N GLY A 620 -11.27 2.57 46.48
CA GLY A 620 -12.04 1.32 46.50
C GLY A 620 -12.81 0.96 45.23
N GLU A 621 -12.88 1.80 44.21
CA GLU A 621 -13.38 1.43 42.89
C GLU A 621 -12.26 0.78 42.05
N GLU A 622 -12.56 -0.34 41.37
CA GLU A 622 -11.63 -0.94 40.42
C GLU A 622 -11.28 0.09 39.33
N LYS A 623 -10.00 0.12 38.91
CA LYS A 623 -9.48 0.98 37.85
C LYS A 623 -10.24 0.77 36.53
N GLY A 624 -11.36 1.46 36.32
CA GLY A 624 -12.24 1.19 35.17
C GLY A 624 -12.83 2.41 34.48
N VAL A 625 -12.92 3.56 35.14
CA VAL A 625 -13.51 4.76 34.52
C VAL A 625 -12.43 5.56 33.81
N GLU A 626 -12.29 5.31 32.51
CA GLU A 626 -11.28 5.95 31.66
C GLU A 626 -11.73 7.32 31.15
N GLY A 627 -10.85 8.35 31.20
CA GLY A 627 -11.05 9.66 30.63
C GLY A 627 -9.76 10.46 30.58
N SER A 628 -9.60 11.36 29.63
CA SER A 628 -8.41 12.21 29.43
C SER A 628 -8.21 13.27 30.53
N GLY A 629 -9.25 13.55 31.34
CA GLY A 629 -9.25 14.66 32.30
C GLY A 629 -9.25 16.05 31.63
N LEU A 630 -9.54 16.11 30.34
CA LEU A 630 -9.53 17.32 29.52
C LEU A 630 -10.93 17.87 29.25
N GLY A 631 -11.95 17.01 29.22
CA GLY A 631 -13.30 17.39 28.80
C GLY A 631 -13.92 18.56 29.56
N LEU A 632 -13.86 18.56 30.90
CA LEU A 632 -14.39 19.65 31.73
C LEU A 632 -13.51 20.92 31.63
N ALA A 633 -12.19 20.76 31.48
CA ALA A 633 -11.31 21.90 31.25
C ALA A 633 -11.61 22.57 29.90
N ILE A 634 -11.83 21.78 28.85
CA ILE A 634 -12.26 22.26 27.52
C ILE A 634 -13.64 22.96 27.64
N CYS A 635 -14.58 22.37 28.39
CA CYS A 635 -15.87 22.98 28.63
C CYS A 635 -15.71 24.38 29.25
N ARG A 636 -14.89 24.53 30.29
CA ARG A 636 -14.62 25.83 30.92
C ARG A 636 -14.02 26.84 29.94
N GLU A 637 -13.08 26.46 29.16
CA GLU A 637 -12.44 27.32 28.15
C GLU A 637 -13.45 27.79 27.08
N ILE A 638 -14.29 26.87 26.57
CA ILE A 638 -15.33 27.22 25.60
C ILE A 638 -16.31 28.19 26.21
N VAL A 639 -16.82 27.93 27.42
CA VAL A 639 -17.79 28.77 28.08
C VAL A 639 -17.21 30.16 28.40
N GLN A 640 -15.99 30.23 28.85
CA GLN A 640 -15.28 31.50 29.05
C GLN A 640 -15.07 32.28 27.75
N ALA A 641 -14.78 31.61 26.64
CA ALA A 641 -14.69 32.26 25.35
C ALA A 641 -16.02 32.85 24.87
N HIS A 642 -17.15 32.33 25.38
CA HIS A 642 -18.51 32.90 25.18
C HIS A 642 -18.87 34.00 26.20
N GLY A 643 -17.91 34.43 27.01
CA GLY A 643 -18.15 35.43 28.07
C GLY A 643 -18.95 34.88 29.24
N GLY A 644 -19.07 33.55 29.31
CA GLY A 644 -19.85 32.85 30.33
C GLY A 644 -19.00 32.29 31.47
N THR A 645 -19.68 31.57 32.38
CA THR A 645 -19.03 30.83 33.47
C THR A 645 -19.63 29.43 33.59
N VAL A 646 -18.80 28.47 34.01
CA VAL A 646 -19.25 27.12 34.34
C VAL A 646 -18.94 26.82 35.80
N ARG A 647 -19.90 26.22 36.49
CA ARG A 647 -19.78 25.77 37.88
C ARG A 647 -20.47 24.42 38.07
N ALA A 648 -20.10 23.74 39.13
CA ALA A 648 -20.69 22.47 39.52
C ALA A 648 -21.08 22.52 40.99
N GLU A 649 -22.19 21.84 41.34
CA GLU A 649 -22.67 21.65 42.69
C GLU A 649 -22.99 20.19 42.91
N SER A 650 -22.56 19.63 44.03
CA SER A 650 -22.87 18.26 44.42
C SER A 650 -22.68 18.08 45.91
N ASP A 651 -23.48 17.21 46.50
CA ASP A 651 -23.37 16.79 47.90
C ASP A 651 -22.39 15.63 48.13
N GLY A 652 -21.82 15.14 47.04
CA GLY A 652 -20.92 13.97 47.04
C GLY A 652 -21.59 12.61 47.14
N LYS A 653 -22.93 12.53 47.05
CA LYS A 653 -23.71 11.28 47.27
C LYS A 653 -24.84 11.07 46.27
N THR A 654 -25.54 12.15 45.85
CA THR A 654 -26.85 12.04 45.12
C THR A 654 -26.82 12.70 43.74
N GLY A 655 -25.69 12.63 43.01
CA GLY A 655 -25.53 13.20 41.69
C GLY A 655 -24.84 14.57 41.70
N ALA A 656 -24.72 15.17 40.52
CA ALA A 656 -24.12 16.48 40.35
C ALA A 656 -25.00 17.39 39.46
N ASN A 657 -24.90 18.69 39.71
CA ASN A 657 -25.51 19.74 38.91
C ASN A 657 -24.40 20.58 38.30
N PHE A 658 -24.36 20.67 37.01
CA PHE A 658 -23.48 21.56 36.27
C PHE A 658 -24.26 22.73 35.70
N TYR A 659 -23.74 23.91 35.87
CA TYR A 659 -24.39 25.16 35.42
C TYR A 659 -23.46 25.85 34.43
N ILE A 660 -23.91 26.04 33.20
CA ILE A 660 -23.29 26.89 32.20
C ILE A 660 -24.08 28.20 32.13
N SER A 661 -23.45 29.29 32.43
CA SER A 661 -24.05 30.63 32.34
C SER A 661 -23.50 31.35 31.11
N ILE A 662 -24.36 31.82 30.22
CA ILE A 662 -24.00 32.55 29.00
C ILE A 662 -24.73 33.89 28.97
N PRO A 663 -24.03 35.01 28.66
CA PRO A 663 -24.68 36.30 28.58
C PRO A 663 -25.67 36.37 27.40
N CYS A 664 -26.86 36.86 27.65
CA CYS A 664 -27.87 37.08 26.62
C CYS A 664 -27.64 38.42 25.89
N ILE A 665 -28.09 38.46 24.64
CA ILE A 665 -28.14 39.68 23.84
C ILE A 665 -29.32 40.50 24.37
N GLN A 666 -29.11 41.80 24.62
CA GLN A 666 -30.19 42.71 25.03
C GLN A 666 -31.20 42.92 23.92
#